data_b1673efcd25c202106f4ae99d2d6199b
#
_entry.id   b1673efcd25c202106f4ae99d2d6199b
#
_cell.length_a   1.000
_cell.length_b   1.000
_cell.length_c   1.000
_cell.angle_alpha   90.00
_cell.angle_beta   90.00
_cell.angle_gamma   90.00
#
_symmetry.space_group_name_H-M   'P 1'
#
loop_
_entity.id
_entity.type
_entity.pdbx_description
1 polymer ?
#
loop_
_entity_poly.entity_id
_entity_poly.type
_entity_poly.pdbx_seq_one_letter_code
_entity_poly.pdbx_strand_id
1 'polypeptide(L)'
;MPAALPASSWSTQQLTELLAVMGTARTRRAALRLAVERAAEAVEAEIAAVVIERRVVAQVGFGRGGTARHVVRAVLDGDEALEVTGLGNCRAAAGRLEGEMNAWLVVVRAGDEGFTGEDRALLRGMARILSLALGNLRLLGKERGARRTSERRQRLLEALAGVQRMIVDRAPQSNILDRLVSDVARLVGDSIVGLRLARPDGVLEAVATHGAEPDAFDALAGSQAGIGAGGLAFAEDRLVVIEDYSHHPAAVPALVERGLQAAAAAPIRADGRAIGSLVVASPRRGRRYGPTELEALTAFAEHASLAITDAERTRQMLHSAVHDALTGLPNRTLLSDRLAQRLVQARRPRPPAAVLFIDIDHLKRVNDTLGHPAGDMVLVEVARRLSGAVRQTDTVARLSGDEFTVLLDEVEGEADAVATGDRLLAELRRPLPVAGRVLTLGASIGVRLALAGRDAADDVLRGADLAMYEAKARGGGAVRPFHPELDQRAVGRMELESDLRAALDAGEFRVHYQPIVSLSDGGMRAVEALVRWDRGERGLEPPLKFIPLAEETGLIIELGAWVLSEACRAVAERDAGGGPPLALSVNLSGRQLLEPGLETVVSAALARSGLAPQRLTLEITETILLGDTPAILDRLAALRKVGVRVAIDDFGIGYSSLGYLRRLPLDAVKIDRSFIEHLTIDPRQAALVRAIVDLCRALGLDTVAEGVETSAQARRLVELGCDLAQGYHFGRPVPMPALPQATARSRRNGLSADASSKNRRAALVR
;
A
#
# COMPACT_ATOMS: atom_id res chain seq x y z
N MET A 1 -24.67 106.02 -8.34
CA MET A 1 -24.69 105.28 -7.11
C MET A 1 -25.38 103.92 -7.41
N PRO A 2 -24.69 102.78 -7.36
CA PRO A 2 -25.41 101.53 -7.53
C PRO A 2 -26.20 101.22 -6.25
N ALA A 3 -27.43 100.83 -6.41
CA ALA A 3 -28.36 100.47 -5.33
C ALA A 3 -27.77 99.34 -4.48
N ALA A 4 -27.71 99.58 -3.15
CA ALA A 4 -27.33 98.53 -2.19
C ALA A 4 -28.33 97.36 -2.31
N LEU A 5 -27.88 96.22 -2.62
CA LEU A 5 -28.66 94.97 -2.59
C LEU A 5 -29.23 94.75 -1.18
N PRO A 6 -30.46 94.30 -1.01
CA PRO A 6 -31.04 94.04 0.30
C PRO A 6 -30.13 93.02 1.07
N ALA A 7 -29.87 93.19 2.37
CA ALA A 7 -28.94 92.42 3.23
C ALA A 7 -29.15 90.90 3.15
N SER A 8 -30.37 90.44 2.93
CA SER A 8 -30.70 89.01 2.70
C SER A 8 -30.06 88.40 1.42
N SER A 9 -29.86 89.23 0.42
CA SER A 9 -29.24 88.86 -0.89
C SER A 9 -27.75 88.65 -0.76
N TRP A 10 -27.09 89.49 0.04
CA TRP A 10 -25.65 89.42 0.23
C TRP A 10 -25.22 88.18 1.06
N SER A 11 -25.87 87.87 2.20
CA SER A 11 -25.64 86.68 2.99
C SER A 11 -25.83 85.41 2.17
N THR A 12 -26.84 85.31 1.31
CA THR A 12 -27.10 84.22 0.40
C THR A 12 -25.98 84.03 -0.63
N GLN A 13 -25.48 85.17 -1.14
CA GLN A 13 -24.40 85.17 -2.11
C GLN A 13 -23.05 84.60 -1.44
N GLN A 14 -22.70 85.04 -0.24
CA GLN A 14 -21.53 84.56 0.47
C GLN A 14 -21.59 83.08 0.79
N LEU A 15 -22.72 82.54 1.19
CA LEU A 15 -22.93 81.14 1.40
C LEU A 15 -22.82 80.32 0.10
N THR A 16 -23.35 80.87 -1.00
CA THR A 16 -23.27 80.19 -2.34
C THR A 16 -21.79 80.12 -2.81
N GLU A 17 -21.10 81.23 -2.68
CA GLU A 17 -19.65 81.28 -3.02
C GLU A 17 -18.79 80.33 -2.16
N LEU A 18 -19.07 80.29 -0.87
CA LEU A 18 -18.40 79.32 0.01
C LEU A 18 -18.71 77.88 -0.39
N LEU A 19 -19.95 77.55 -0.68
CA LEU A 19 -20.37 76.25 -1.11
C LEU A 19 -19.65 75.81 -2.41
N ALA A 20 -19.56 76.71 -3.41
CA ALA A 20 -18.85 76.47 -4.65
C ALA A 20 -17.36 76.19 -4.42
N VAL A 21 -16.73 77.01 -3.59
CA VAL A 21 -15.30 76.85 -3.25
C VAL A 21 -15.05 75.58 -2.45
N MET A 22 -15.92 75.25 -1.51
CA MET A 22 -15.84 74.02 -0.75
C MET A 22 -15.95 72.76 -1.63
N GLY A 23 -16.75 72.82 -2.71
CA GLY A 23 -16.87 71.71 -3.70
C GLY A 23 -15.55 71.39 -4.41
N THR A 24 -14.60 72.32 -4.47
CA THR A 24 -13.28 72.14 -5.08
C THR A 24 -12.25 71.56 -4.13
N ALA A 25 -12.50 71.55 -2.83
CA ALA A 25 -11.56 71.09 -1.81
C ALA A 25 -11.38 69.58 -1.85
N ARG A 26 -10.20 69.10 -2.19
CA ARG A 26 -9.85 67.66 -2.28
C ARG A 26 -9.30 67.06 -1.00
N THR A 27 -8.94 67.91 -0.03
CA THR A 27 -8.34 67.46 1.27
C THR A 27 -8.98 68.22 2.42
N ARG A 28 -9.02 67.59 3.60
CA ARG A 28 -9.52 68.21 4.85
C ARG A 28 -8.77 69.52 5.13
N ARG A 29 -7.47 69.57 4.94
CA ARG A 29 -6.63 70.78 5.18
C ARG A 29 -7.02 71.93 4.23
N ALA A 30 -7.28 71.61 2.97
CA ALA A 30 -7.73 72.65 2.01
C ALA A 30 -9.08 73.19 2.37
N ALA A 31 -10.06 72.32 2.74
CA ALA A 31 -11.41 72.75 3.14
C ALA A 31 -11.35 73.65 4.39
N LEU A 32 -10.58 73.29 5.41
CA LEU A 32 -10.45 74.06 6.63
C LEU A 32 -9.82 75.44 6.35
N ARG A 33 -8.82 75.53 5.51
CA ARG A 33 -8.15 76.77 5.14
C ARG A 33 -9.09 77.71 4.37
N LEU A 34 -9.77 77.21 3.36
CA LEU A 34 -10.72 77.98 2.55
C LEU A 34 -11.89 78.52 3.40
N ALA A 35 -12.33 77.70 4.40
CA ALA A 35 -13.45 78.13 5.27
C ALA A 35 -13.03 79.30 6.17
N VAL A 36 -11.82 79.27 6.74
CA VAL A 36 -11.36 80.39 7.61
C VAL A 36 -11.12 81.66 6.80
N GLU A 37 -10.49 81.55 5.61
CA GLU A 37 -10.26 82.69 4.74
C GLU A 37 -11.62 83.35 4.34
N ARG A 38 -12.57 82.60 3.89
CA ARG A 38 -13.90 83.10 3.49
C ARG A 38 -14.71 83.58 4.67
N ALA A 39 -14.62 82.99 5.84
CA ALA A 39 -15.32 83.46 6.99
C ALA A 39 -14.78 84.81 7.47
N ALA A 40 -13.48 85.04 7.43
CA ALA A 40 -12.89 86.34 7.75
C ALA A 40 -13.34 87.42 6.80
N GLU A 41 -13.31 87.17 5.48
CA GLU A 41 -13.72 88.07 4.45
C GLU A 41 -15.24 88.43 4.56
N ALA A 42 -16.12 87.42 4.74
CA ALA A 42 -17.55 87.57 4.72
C ALA A 42 -18.11 88.33 5.94
N VAL A 43 -17.46 88.30 7.07
CA VAL A 43 -17.89 89.04 8.28
C VAL A 43 -16.93 90.14 8.65
N GLU A 44 -16.08 90.58 7.74
CA GLU A 44 -15.08 91.66 7.94
C GLU A 44 -14.29 91.47 9.27
N ALA A 45 -13.81 90.27 9.51
CA ALA A 45 -13.08 89.90 10.73
C ALA A 45 -11.57 89.84 10.46
N GLU A 46 -10.75 90.40 11.35
CA GLU A 46 -9.30 90.35 11.26
C GLU A 46 -8.78 88.96 11.53
N ILE A 47 -9.52 88.17 12.32
CA ILE A 47 -9.13 86.81 12.66
C ILE A 47 -10.29 85.85 12.39
N ALA A 48 -9.95 84.71 11.75
CA ALA A 48 -10.84 83.55 11.71
C ALA A 48 -10.04 82.28 12.02
N ALA A 49 -10.69 81.32 12.70
CA ALA A 49 -10.09 80.05 13.04
C ALA A 49 -11.13 78.90 13.06
N VAL A 50 -10.69 77.71 12.67
CA VAL A 50 -11.45 76.49 12.97
C VAL A 50 -10.77 75.80 14.14
N VAL A 51 -11.54 75.48 15.15
CA VAL A 51 -11.13 74.85 16.39
C VAL A 51 -11.82 73.50 16.50
N ILE A 52 -11.04 72.42 16.74
CA ILE A 52 -11.55 71.08 16.99
C ILE A 52 -10.89 70.54 18.24
N GLU A 53 -11.68 70.06 19.19
CA GLU A 53 -11.20 69.56 20.49
C GLU A 53 -10.25 70.58 21.20
N ARG A 54 -10.65 71.86 21.18
CA ARG A 54 -9.85 72.96 21.75
C ARG A 54 -8.49 73.23 21.08
N ARG A 55 -8.24 72.65 19.90
CA ARG A 55 -7.03 72.88 19.08
C ARG A 55 -7.38 73.68 17.85
N VAL A 56 -6.61 74.67 17.51
CA VAL A 56 -6.70 75.40 16.26
C VAL A 56 -6.16 74.51 15.14
N VAL A 57 -7.00 74.13 14.19
CA VAL A 57 -6.64 73.25 13.04
C VAL A 57 -6.47 74.04 11.75
N ALA A 58 -7.06 75.23 11.65
CA ALA A 58 -6.83 76.21 10.57
C ALA A 58 -7.05 77.59 11.13
N GLN A 59 -6.35 78.60 10.64
CA GLN A 59 -6.46 80.01 11.05
C GLN A 59 -5.99 80.96 9.97
N VAL A 60 -6.51 82.18 10.02
CA VAL A 60 -6.08 83.36 9.29
C VAL A 60 -6.07 84.59 10.23
N GLY A 61 -5.17 85.55 10.00
CA GLY A 61 -5.07 86.80 10.76
C GLY A 61 -4.29 86.74 12.07
N PHE A 62 -3.87 85.57 12.57
CA PHE A 62 -3.01 85.50 13.74
C PHE A 62 -1.56 85.75 13.39
N GLY A 63 -0.92 86.74 14.03
CA GLY A 63 0.53 86.98 13.97
C GLY A 63 1.37 85.81 14.55
N ARG A 64 2.68 85.82 14.35
CA ARG A 64 3.60 84.73 14.78
C ARG A 64 3.81 84.70 16.33
N GLY A 65 2.79 84.77 17.16
CA GLY A 65 2.93 84.73 18.61
C GLY A 65 1.70 84.25 19.33
N GLY A 66 1.86 83.42 20.32
CA GLY A 66 0.96 82.65 21.20
C GLY A 66 -0.47 83.10 21.55
N THR A 67 -1.04 84.06 20.89
CA THR A 67 -2.31 84.72 21.16
C THR A 67 -3.50 83.81 20.74
N ALA A 68 -3.32 82.94 19.75
CA ALA A 68 -4.42 82.10 19.22
C ALA A 68 -5.12 81.22 20.26
N ARG A 69 -4.37 80.66 21.23
CA ARG A 69 -4.98 79.77 22.23
C ARG A 69 -5.79 80.54 23.28
N HIS A 70 -5.38 81.71 23.66
CA HIS A 70 -6.09 82.54 24.66
C HIS A 70 -7.43 83.04 24.04
N VAL A 71 -7.35 83.62 22.90
CA VAL A 71 -8.54 84.09 22.15
C VAL A 71 -9.55 82.93 21.91
N VAL A 72 -9.10 81.79 21.47
CA VAL A 72 -9.96 80.64 21.24
C VAL A 72 -10.61 80.15 22.52
N ARG A 73 -9.88 80.16 23.63
CA ARG A 73 -10.42 79.73 24.93
C ARG A 73 -11.47 80.66 25.43
N ALA A 74 -11.25 81.96 25.39
CA ALA A 74 -12.19 82.98 25.80
C ALA A 74 -13.53 82.89 25.01
N VAL A 75 -13.42 82.78 23.70
CA VAL A 75 -14.61 82.63 22.84
C VAL A 75 -15.40 81.36 23.11
N LEU A 76 -14.72 80.20 23.37
CA LEU A 76 -15.38 78.95 23.70
C LEU A 76 -16.01 78.96 25.11
N ASP A 77 -15.44 79.72 26.03
CA ASP A 77 -15.97 79.90 27.37
C ASP A 77 -17.14 80.91 27.38
N GLY A 78 -17.48 81.58 26.25
CA GLY A 78 -18.68 82.44 26.06
C GLY A 78 -18.35 83.90 26.04
N ASP A 79 -17.11 84.33 26.07
CA ASP A 79 -16.71 85.74 26.07
C ASP A 79 -16.88 86.34 24.67
N GLU A 80 -17.80 87.29 24.53
CA GLU A 80 -18.02 88.04 23.28
C GLU A 80 -17.13 89.27 23.14
N ALA A 81 -16.53 89.77 24.26
CA ALA A 81 -15.61 90.89 24.27
C ALA A 81 -14.28 90.42 24.86
N LEU A 82 -13.19 90.66 24.17
CA LEU A 82 -11.82 90.20 24.56
C LEU A 82 -10.75 91.18 24.09
N GLU A 83 -9.70 91.29 24.84
CA GLU A 83 -8.54 92.05 24.44
C GLU A 83 -7.52 91.18 23.70
N VAL A 84 -7.16 91.52 22.45
CA VAL A 84 -6.22 90.77 21.63
C VAL A 84 -4.95 91.61 21.47
N THR A 85 -3.82 91.05 21.88
CA THR A 85 -2.50 91.70 21.77
C THR A 85 -2.23 92.12 20.32
N GLY A 86 -2.08 93.39 20.04
CA GLY A 86 -1.84 93.99 18.72
C GLY A 86 -3.11 94.41 17.96
N LEU A 87 -4.30 94.15 18.46
CA LEU A 87 -5.56 94.55 17.90
C LEU A 87 -6.42 95.36 18.90
N GLY A 88 -6.08 95.32 20.18
CA GLY A 88 -6.85 96.00 21.24
C GLY A 88 -8.16 95.29 21.57
N ASN A 89 -9.21 96.13 21.92
CA ASN A 89 -10.54 95.60 22.19
C ASN A 89 -11.09 94.92 20.93
N CYS A 90 -11.60 93.72 21.07
CA CYS A 90 -12.14 92.93 19.99
C CYS A 90 -13.48 92.35 20.40
N ARG A 91 -14.35 92.08 19.36
CA ARG A 91 -15.57 91.34 19.51
C ARG A 91 -15.40 89.94 18.80
N ALA A 92 -15.98 88.91 19.40
CA ALA A 92 -15.91 87.56 18.87
C ALA A 92 -17.26 86.92 18.63
N ALA A 93 -17.36 86.06 17.63
CA ALA A 93 -18.50 85.19 17.36
C ALA A 93 -18.06 83.79 16.94
N ALA A 94 -18.87 82.79 17.26
CA ALA A 94 -18.58 81.40 16.89
C ALA A 94 -19.79 80.66 16.31
N GLY A 95 -19.54 79.89 15.26
CA GLY A 95 -20.52 78.97 14.67
C GLY A 95 -20.06 77.51 14.96
N ARG A 96 -20.96 76.72 15.53
CA ARG A 96 -20.66 75.29 15.81
C ARG A 96 -20.63 74.46 14.54
N LEU A 97 -19.67 73.62 14.41
CA LEU A 97 -19.62 72.61 13.33
C LEU A 97 -20.43 71.38 13.75
N GLU A 98 -21.41 71.00 12.95
CA GLU A 98 -22.22 69.78 13.14
C GLU A 98 -21.42 68.55 12.72
N GLY A 99 -21.57 67.41 13.46
CA GLY A 99 -20.91 66.15 13.16
C GLY A 99 -19.43 66.03 13.56
N GLU A 100 -18.84 67.04 14.17
CA GLU A 100 -17.51 67.03 14.84
C GLU A 100 -17.69 67.32 16.32
N MET A 101 -17.14 66.52 17.21
CA MET A 101 -17.21 66.81 18.64
C MET A 101 -16.37 68.05 18.98
N ASN A 102 -17.01 69.00 19.68
CA ASN A 102 -16.35 70.23 20.10
C ASN A 102 -15.62 70.98 19.00
N ALA A 103 -16.27 71.18 17.85
CA ALA A 103 -15.70 71.90 16.71
C ALA A 103 -16.46 73.20 16.42
N TRP A 104 -15.68 74.27 16.19
CA TRP A 104 -16.23 75.62 16.01
C TRP A 104 -15.49 76.39 14.93
N LEU A 105 -16.21 77.19 14.16
CA LEU A 105 -15.68 78.25 13.32
C LEU A 105 -15.76 79.57 14.14
N VAL A 106 -14.65 80.10 14.48
CA VAL A 106 -14.53 81.31 15.31
C VAL A 106 -14.07 82.47 14.45
N VAL A 107 -14.65 83.64 14.66
CA VAL A 107 -14.21 84.92 14.06
C VAL A 107 -14.06 86.00 15.11
N VAL A 108 -13.11 86.93 14.88
CA VAL A 108 -12.80 88.04 15.82
C VAL A 108 -12.57 89.29 14.99
N ARG A 109 -13.31 90.36 15.40
CA ARG A 109 -13.27 91.72 14.78
C ARG A 109 -12.68 92.74 15.78
N ALA A 110 -11.77 93.59 15.33
CA ALA A 110 -11.23 94.68 16.16
C ALA A 110 -12.27 95.81 16.35
N GLY A 111 -12.21 96.49 17.57
CA GLY A 111 -13.12 97.55 17.94
C GLY A 111 -14.31 97.13 18.84
N ASP A 112 -15.16 98.02 19.15
CA ASP A 112 -16.32 97.84 20.07
C ASP A 112 -17.63 97.46 19.35
N GLU A 113 -17.63 97.46 18.04
CA GLU A 113 -18.79 97.04 17.26
C GLU A 113 -18.96 95.51 17.26
N GLY A 114 -20.07 95.07 17.88
CA GLY A 114 -20.37 93.60 17.93
C GLY A 114 -20.86 93.05 16.57
N PHE A 115 -20.81 91.71 16.45
CA PHE A 115 -21.41 91.00 15.28
C PHE A 115 -22.90 91.11 15.34
N THR A 116 -23.54 91.52 14.22
CA THR A 116 -24.97 91.60 14.05
C THR A 116 -25.63 90.21 14.11
N GLY A 117 -26.96 90.20 14.20
CA GLY A 117 -27.76 88.97 14.05
C GLY A 117 -27.53 88.26 12.73
N GLU A 118 -27.32 89.06 11.64
CA GLU A 118 -27.04 88.61 10.29
C GLU A 118 -25.62 87.94 10.18
N ASP A 119 -24.61 88.59 10.73
CA ASP A 119 -23.22 88.05 10.79
C ASP A 119 -23.21 86.67 11.50
N ARG A 120 -23.91 86.59 12.62
CA ARG A 120 -23.99 85.34 13.39
C ARG A 120 -24.79 84.26 12.63
N ALA A 121 -25.83 84.65 11.85
CA ALA A 121 -26.58 83.70 11.00
C ALA A 121 -25.74 83.25 9.84
N LEU A 122 -24.98 84.15 9.19
CA LEU A 122 -24.04 83.85 8.11
C LEU A 122 -22.90 82.89 8.61
N LEU A 123 -22.32 83.18 9.75
CA LEU A 123 -21.29 82.34 10.36
C LEU A 123 -21.79 80.92 10.67
N ARG A 124 -23.03 80.79 11.18
CA ARG A 124 -23.66 79.47 11.36
C ARG A 124 -23.87 78.77 10.06
N GLY A 125 -24.30 79.46 9.01
CA GLY A 125 -24.44 78.92 7.66
C GLY A 125 -23.10 78.38 7.09
N MET A 126 -22.06 79.21 7.26
CA MET A 126 -20.70 78.83 6.84
C MET A 126 -20.15 77.62 7.64
N ALA A 127 -20.38 77.59 8.94
CA ALA A 127 -20.00 76.43 9.77
C ALA A 127 -20.70 75.15 9.32
N ARG A 128 -22.00 75.26 8.93
CA ARG A 128 -22.78 74.11 8.40
C ARG A 128 -22.25 73.62 7.05
N ILE A 129 -21.92 74.52 6.13
CA ILE A 129 -21.33 74.18 4.82
C ILE A 129 -19.97 73.47 5.02
N LEU A 130 -19.13 74.01 5.93
CA LEU A 130 -17.84 73.34 6.27
C LEU A 130 -18.07 71.97 6.86
N SER A 131 -19.05 71.81 7.75
CA SER A 131 -19.39 70.49 8.34
C SER A 131 -19.77 69.45 7.27
N LEU A 132 -20.61 69.84 6.31
CA LEU A 132 -21.00 69.01 5.19
C LEU A 132 -19.79 68.62 4.29
N ALA A 133 -18.94 69.61 3.97
CA ALA A 133 -17.74 69.37 3.16
C ALA A 133 -16.76 68.40 3.85
N LEU A 134 -16.54 68.56 5.15
CA LEU A 134 -15.68 67.64 5.95
C LEU A 134 -16.30 66.21 6.02
N GLY A 135 -17.62 66.11 6.18
CA GLY A 135 -18.36 64.84 6.16
C GLY A 135 -18.18 64.08 4.82
N ASN A 136 -18.38 64.80 3.72
CA ASN A 136 -18.19 64.24 2.38
C ASN A 136 -16.76 63.78 2.13
N LEU A 137 -15.77 64.54 2.51
CA LEU A 137 -14.36 64.14 2.40
C LEU A 137 -14.01 62.90 3.21
N ARG A 138 -14.63 62.73 4.39
CA ARG A 138 -14.49 61.48 5.18
C ARG A 138 -15.11 60.26 4.50
N LEU A 139 -16.32 60.40 3.98
CA LEU A 139 -17.01 59.34 3.28
C LEU A 139 -16.25 58.87 2.03
N LEU A 140 -15.76 59.84 1.20
CA LEU A 140 -14.92 59.54 0.05
C LEU A 140 -13.59 58.86 0.45
N GLY A 141 -13.00 59.25 1.59
CA GLY A 141 -11.79 58.62 2.13
C GLY A 141 -12.05 57.18 2.52
N LYS A 142 -13.15 56.88 3.23
CA LYS A 142 -13.58 55.52 3.60
C LYS A 142 -13.90 54.67 2.35
N GLU A 143 -14.65 55.23 1.38
CA GLU A 143 -14.97 54.52 0.16
C GLU A 143 -13.73 54.16 -0.66
N ARG A 144 -12.79 55.10 -0.85
CA ARG A 144 -11.48 54.82 -1.51
C ARG A 144 -10.66 53.75 -0.76
N GLY A 145 -10.66 53.80 0.58
CA GLY A 145 -10.03 52.78 1.41
C GLY A 145 -10.64 51.40 1.21
N ALA A 146 -12.00 51.31 1.29
CA ALA A 146 -12.74 50.07 1.09
C ALA A 146 -12.54 49.49 -0.33
N ARG A 147 -12.58 50.39 -1.34
CA ARG A 147 -12.33 49.97 -2.73
C ARG A 147 -10.94 49.42 -2.95
N ARG A 148 -9.89 50.06 -2.41
CA ARG A 148 -8.52 49.55 -2.48
C ARG A 148 -8.34 48.20 -1.80
N THR A 149 -8.98 47.99 -0.66
CA THR A 149 -8.98 46.71 0.05
C THR A 149 -9.68 45.63 -0.79
N SER A 150 -10.85 45.96 -1.36
CA SER A 150 -11.60 45.05 -2.22
C SER A 150 -10.80 44.66 -3.49
N GLU A 151 -10.19 45.64 -4.15
CA GLU A 151 -9.34 45.38 -5.34
C GLU A 151 -8.11 44.51 -5.03
N ARG A 152 -7.50 44.69 -3.84
CA ARG A 152 -6.37 43.81 -3.39
C ARG A 152 -6.85 42.41 -3.13
N ARG A 153 -7.99 42.24 -2.46
CA ARG A 153 -8.56 40.94 -2.18
C ARG A 153 -8.96 40.18 -3.44
N GLN A 154 -9.53 40.89 -4.41
CA GLN A 154 -9.90 40.35 -5.71
C GLN A 154 -8.62 39.81 -6.44
N ARG A 155 -7.54 40.61 -6.50
CA ARG A 155 -6.29 40.19 -7.14
C ARG A 155 -5.69 38.94 -6.47
N LEU A 156 -5.77 38.85 -5.12
CA LEU A 156 -5.34 37.66 -4.40
C LEU A 156 -6.16 36.43 -4.83
N LEU A 157 -7.49 36.55 -4.84
CA LEU A 157 -8.36 35.44 -5.24
C LEU A 157 -8.14 34.99 -6.70
N GLU A 158 -7.96 35.97 -7.63
CA GLU A 158 -7.64 35.68 -9.04
C GLU A 158 -6.32 34.94 -9.19
N ALA A 159 -5.28 35.33 -8.43
CA ALA A 159 -3.97 34.68 -8.46
C ALA A 159 -4.04 33.27 -7.88
N LEU A 160 -4.70 33.08 -6.72
CA LEU A 160 -4.90 31.75 -6.12
C LEU A 160 -5.73 30.83 -7.03
N ALA A 161 -6.80 31.35 -7.65
CA ALA A 161 -7.58 30.58 -8.63
C ALA A 161 -6.75 30.21 -9.87
N GLY A 162 -5.77 31.04 -10.26
CA GLY A 162 -4.82 30.74 -11.31
C GLY A 162 -3.93 29.56 -10.95
N VAL A 163 -3.34 29.56 -9.76
CA VAL A 163 -2.51 28.46 -9.24
C VAL A 163 -3.34 27.19 -9.11
N GLN A 164 -4.57 27.29 -8.56
CA GLN A 164 -5.45 26.14 -8.40
C GLN A 164 -5.81 25.48 -9.74
N ARG A 165 -6.09 26.26 -10.78
CA ARG A 165 -6.30 25.71 -12.14
C ARG A 165 -5.09 24.95 -12.64
N MET A 166 -3.88 25.46 -12.45
CA MET A 166 -2.67 24.77 -12.88
C MET A 166 -2.49 23.41 -12.16
N ILE A 167 -2.89 23.32 -10.86
CA ILE A 167 -2.90 22.06 -10.11
C ILE A 167 -3.91 21.09 -10.72
N VAL A 168 -5.14 21.54 -10.97
CA VAL A 168 -6.21 20.71 -11.58
C VAL A 168 -5.82 20.22 -12.98
N ASP A 169 -5.21 21.10 -13.79
CA ASP A 169 -4.74 20.80 -15.15
C ASP A 169 -3.47 19.97 -15.17
N ARG A 170 -2.95 19.54 -14.00
CA ARG A 170 -1.74 18.74 -13.84
C ARG A 170 -0.52 19.35 -14.51
N ALA A 171 -0.37 20.66 -14.44
CA ALA A 171 0.84 21.34 -14.93
C ALA A 171 2.09 20.82 -14.17
N PRO A 172 3.26 20.84 -14.77
CA PRO A 172 4.50 20.47 -14.09
C PRO A 172 4.66 21.23 -12.77
N GLN A 173 5.04 20.53 -11.69
CA GLN A 173 5.19 21.10 -10.35
C GLN A 173 6.07 22.34 -10.33
N SER A 174 7.20 22.33 -11.07
CA SER A 174 8.08 23.49 -11.20
C SER A 174 7.34 24.72 -11.70
N ASN A 175 6.53 24.57 -12.77
CA ASN A 175 5.78 25.68 -13.34
C ASN A 175 4.75 26.27 -12.35
N ILE A 176 4.13 25.41 -11.52
CA ILE A 176 3.20 25.84 -10.49
C ILE A 176 3.92 26.65 -9.42
N LEU A 177 5.07 26.18 -8.94
CA LEU A 177 5.87 26.83 -7.91
C LEU A 177 6.46 28.15 -8.39
N ASP A 178 6.98 28.22 -9.63
CA ASP A 178 7.49 29.44 -10.25
C ASP A 178 6.42 30.50 -10.42
N ARG A 179 5.22 30.08 -10.84
CA ARG A 179 4.07 30.98 -10.93
C ARG A 179 3.68 31.51 -9.55
N LEU A 180 3.69 30.67 -8.54
CA LEU A 180 3.34 31.01 -7.15
C LEU A 180 4.29 32.09 -6.60
N VAL A 181 5.62 31.89 -6.68
CA VAL A 181 6.58 32.91 -6.20
C VAL A 181 6.47 34.22 -6.95
N SER A 182 6.17 34.19 -8.26
CA SER A 182 5.96 35.38 -9.08
C SER A 182 4.69 36.13 -8.67
N ASP A 183 3.59 35.44 -8.38
CA ASP A 183 2.33 36.03 -7.96
C ASP A 183 2.46 36.63 -6.55
N VAL A 184 3.17 35.97 -5.62
CA VAL A 184 3.51 36.52 -4.30
C VAL A 184 4.31 37.80 -4.42
N ALA A 185 5.35 37.83 -5.25
CA ALA A 185 6.17 39.02 -5.46
C ALA A 185 5.34 40.21 -5.94
N ARG A 186 4.43 39.96 -6.88
CA ARG A 186 3.50 40.97 -7.43
C ARG A 186 2.51 41.51 -6.41
N LEU A 187 1.99 40.67 -5.53
CA LEU A 187 0.97 41.04 -4.54
C LEU A 187 1.56 41.69 -3.29
N VAL A 188 2.68 41.19 -2.80
CA VAL A 188 3.37 41.72 -1.63
C VAL A 188 4.20 42.94 -1.99
N GLY A 189 4.62 43.06 -3.26
CA GLY A 189 5.37 44.20 -3.78
C GLY A 189 6.84 44.21 -3.37
N ASP A 190 7.36 43.05 -2.96
CA ASP A 190 8.77 42.86 -2.66
C ASP A 190 9.51 42.17 -3.82
N SER A 191 10.79 42.48 -3.94
CA SER A 191 11.59 42.04 -5.06
C SER A 191 12.18 40.63 -4.89
N ILE A 192 12.14 40.05 -3.71
CA ILE A 192 12.77 38.77 -3.41
C ILE A 192 11.76 37.84 -2.77
N VAL A 193 11.46 36.74 -3.46
CA VAL A 193 10.58 35.67 -2.95
C VAL A 193 11.26 34.33 -3.19
N GLY A 194 11.24 33.44 -2.22
CA GLY A 194 11.80 32.10 -2.32
C GLY A 194 10.89 31.06 -1.68
N LEU A 195 10.70 29.94 -2.36
CA LEU A 195 10.08 28.76 -1.84
C LEU A 195 11.18 27.72 -1.57
N ARG A 196 11.23 27.22 -0.35
CA ARG A 196 12.26 26.28 0.12
C ARG A 196 11.62 25.04 0.69
N LEU A 197 12.19 23.88 0.39
CA LEU A 197 11.77 22.60 0.95
C LEU A 197 12.90 21.96 1.74
N ALA A 198 12.54 21.26 2.80
CA ALA A 198 13.50 20.55 3.63
C ALA A 198 13.90 19.23 2.98
N ARG A 199 15.21 18.97 2.93
CA ARG A 199 15.80 17.68 2.57
C ARG A 199 15.72 16.73 3.79
N PRO A 200 15.95 15.42 3.59
CA PRO A 200 15.98 14.45 4.70
C PRO A 200 17.00 14.76 5.80
N ASP A 201 18.08 15.50 5.47
CA ASP A 201 19.11 15.97 6.39
C ASP A 201 18.73 17.25 7.16
N GLY A 202 17.51 17.79 6.94
CA GLY A 202 16.99 18.99 7.58
C GLY A 202 17.44 20.30 6.94
N VAL A 203 18.18 20.25 5.83
CA VAL A 203 18.63 21.42 5.09
C VAL A 203 17.51 21.92 4.18
N LEU A 204 17.24 23.24 4.22
CA LEU A 204 16.26 23.88 3.36
C LEU A 204 16.88 24.26 2.00
N GLU A 205 16.38 23.70 0.92
CA GLU A 205 16.79 23.95 -0.45
C GLU A 205 15.76 24.81 -1.19
N ALA A 206 16.22 25.79 -1.97
CA ALA A 206 15.33 26.61 -2.79
C ALA A 206 14.88 25.83 -4.03
N VAL A 207 13.55 25.66 -4.16
CA VAL A 207 12.94 24.96 -5.29
C VAL A 207 12.25 25.89 -6.29
N ALA A 208 11.95 27.13 -5.90
CA ALA A 208 11.46 28.19 -6.77
C ALA A 208 11.84 29.54 -6.22
N THR A 209 12.24 30.51 -7.09
CA THR A 209 12.67 31.83 -6.66
C THR A 209 12.17 32.92 -7.61
N HIS A 210 11.99 34.12 -7.10
CA HIS A 210 11.68 35.31 -7.88
C HIS A 210 12.50 36.52 -7.40
N GLY A 211 13.07 37.29 -8.35
CA GLY A 211 13.72 38.55 -8.05
C GLY A 211 15.11 38.46 -7.44
N ALA A 212 15.70 37.26 -7.37
CA ALA A 212 17.08 37.10 -6.96
C ALA A 212 17.83 36.28 -8.00
N GLU A 213 19.11 36.65 -8.24
CA GLU A 213 20.02 35.82 -9.01
C GLU A 213 20.14 34.44 -8.35
N PRO A 214 20.22 33.32 -9.12
CA PRO A 214 20.38 31.99 -8.58
C PRO A 214 21.49 31.87 -7.53
N ASP A 215 22.65 32.49 -7.80
CA ASP A 215 23.80 32.53 -6.90
C ASP A 215 23.51 33.23 -5.55
N ALA A 216 22.56 34.16 -5.54
CA ALA A 216 22.15 34.84 -4.31
C ALA A 216 21.30 33.92 -3.38
N PHE A 217 20.54 33.00 -3.97
CA PHE A 217 19.82 31.97 -3.22
C PHE A 217 20.71 30.76 -2.91
N ASP A 218 21.69 30.43 -3.71
CA ASP A 218 22.65 29.36 -3.42
C ASP A 218 23.52 29.67 -2.19
N ALA A 219 23.80 30.96 -1.94
CA ALA A 219 24.41 31.39 -0.66
C ALA A 219 23.46 31.12 0.55
N LEU A 220 22.18 30.86 0.29
CA LEU A 220 21.15 30.48 1.24
C LEU A 220 20.83 28.98 1.17
N ALA A 221 21.24 28.33 0.08
CA ALA A 221 21.19 26.89 -0.05
C ALA A 221 22.02 26.30 1.09
N GLY A 222 21.37 25.55 1.96
CA GLY A 222 22.00 25.01 3.15
C GLY A 222 21.67 25.73 4.47
N SER A 223 20.75 26.68 4.48
CA SER A 223 20.22 27.19 5.75
C SER A 223 19.54 26.10 6.54
N GLN A 224 20.06 25.87 7.73
CA GLN A 224 19.46 24.92 8.67
C GLN A 224 18.14 25.44 9.25
N ALA A 225 17.34 24.53 9.80
CA ALA A 225 16.18 24.90 10.59
C ALA A 225 16.56 25.91 11.69
N GLY A 226 15.73 26.96 11.88
CA GLY A 226 15.97 28.01 12.88
C GLY A 226 16.84 29.18 12.42
N ILE A 227 17.39 29.17 11.19
CA ILE A 227 18.23 30.25 10.64
C ILE A 227 17.46 31.01 9.55
N GLY A 228 17.44 32.35 9.64
CA GLY A 228 16.67 33.24 8.79
C GLY A 228 15.15 33.13 9.00
N ALA A 229 14.37 33.99 8.35
CA ALA A 229 12.91 33.96 8.48
C ALA A 229 12.32 32.63 8.03
N GLY A 230 12.80 32.08 6.92
CA GLY A 230 12.32 30.79 6.39
C GLY A 230 12.67 29.59 7.26
N GLY A 231 13.91 29.55 7.80
CA GLY A 231 14.33 28.51 8.73
C GLY A 231 13.56 28.54 10.06
N LEU A 232 13.26 29.74 10.57
CA LEU A 232 12.40 29.92 11.75
C LEU A 232 10.96 29.48 11.47
N ALA A 233 10.37 29.89 10.33
CA ALA A 233 9.00 29.51 10.00
C ALA A 233 8.86 27.98 9.83
N PHE A 234 9.87 27.32 9.29
CA PHE A 234 9.92 25.86 9.21
C PHE A 234 10.06 25.21 10.59
N ALA A 235 11.00 25.69 11.42
CA ALA A 235 11.29 25.08 12.73
C ALA A 235 10.16 25.28 13.75
N GLU A 236 9.53 26.47 13.75
CA GLU A 236 8.49 26.84 14.70
C GLU A 236 7.07 26.55 14.20
N ASP A 237 6.94 26.10 12.95
CA ASP A 237 5.68 25.80 12.26
C ASP A 237 4.66 26.96 12.35
N ARG A 238 5.11 28.19 12.23
CA ARG A 238 4.27 29.41 12.27
C ARG A 238 4.75 30.49 11.34
N LEU A 239 3.88 31.45 11.07
CA LEU A 239 4.24 32.64 10.34
C LEU A 239 5.26 33.45 11.15
N VAL A 240 6.38 33.81 10.54
CA VAL A 240 7.46 34.61 11.11
C VAL A 240 7.59 35.94 10.37
N VAL A 241 7.74 37.03 11.11
CA VAL A 241 7.98 38.38 10.57
C VAL A 241 9.18 38.99 11.26
N ILE A 242 10.16 39.42 10.48
CA ILE A 242 11.37 40.10 10.97
C ILE A 242 11.40 41.50 10.32
N GLU A 243 11.13 42.54 11.15
CA GLU A 243 11.08 43.93 10.67
C GLU A 243 12.47 44.62 10.67
N ASP A 244 13.39 44.12 11.47
CA ASP A 244 14.81 44.54 11.51
C ASP A 244 15.70 43.31 11.36
N TYR A 245 15.97 42.99 10.11
CA TYR A 245 16.68 41.74 9.79
C TYR A 245 18.14 41.78 10.26
N SER A 246 18.80 42.96 10.18
CA SER A 246 20.21 43.11 10.50
C SER A 246 20.56 42.85 11.96
N HIS A 247 19.62 43.09 12.88
CA HIS A 247 19.81 42.90 14.30
C HIS A 247 19.11 41.65 14.87
N HIS A 248 18.49 40.85 14.00
CA HIS A 248 17.77 39.65 14.44
C HIS A 248 18.73 38.48 14.71
N PRO A 249 18.59 37.75 15.85
CA PRO A 249 19.51 36.65 16.20
C PRO A 249 19.62 35.53 15.15
N ALA A 250 18.56 35.30 14.40
CA ALA A 250 18.54 34.31 13.35
C ALA A 250 18.93 34.89 11.97
N ALA A 251 19.44 36.11 11.90
CA ALA A 251 19.83 36.71 10.61
C ALA A 251 20.97 35.92 9.95
N VAL A 252 20.88 35.75 8.65
CA VAL A 252 21.93 35.15 7.83
C VAL A 252 22.94 36.25 7.46
N PRO A 253 24.21 36.15 7.89
CA PRO A 253 25.20 37.21 7.67
C PRO A 253 25.34 37.63 6.19
N ALA A 254 25.39 36.70 5.27
CA ALA A 254 25.48 36.95 3.84
C ALA A 254 24.29 37.76 3.29
N LEU A 255 23.10 37.66 3.87
CA LEU A 255 21.92 38.46 3.49
C LEU A 255 21.98 39.87 4.07
N VAL A 256 22.50 40.01 5.29
CA VAL A 256 22.75 41.33 5.91
C VAL A 256 23.74 42.13 5.08
N GLU A 257 24.86 41.51 4.68
CA GLU A 257 25.85 42.11 3.80
C GLU A 257 25.29 42.57 2.44
N ARG A 258 24.29 41.86 1.93
CA ARG A 258 23.55 42.22 0.69
C ARG A 258 22.44 43.26 0.94
N GLY A 259 22.34 43.76 2.13
CA GLY A 259 21.45 44.88 2.48
C GLY A 259 20.01 44.47 2.80
N LEU A 260 19.72 43.21 3.13
CA LEU A 260 18.37 42.80 3.53
C LEU A 260 17.94 43.50 4.81
N GLN A 261 16.76 44.10 4.82
CA GLN A 261 16.23 44.88 5.92
C GLN A 261 15.04 44.27 6.64
N ALA A 262 14.17 43.56 5.90
CA ALA A 262 12.98 42.90 6.47
C ALA A 262 12.68 41.62 5.72
N ALA A 263 12.11 40.64 6.42
CA ALA A 263 11.64 39.39 5.83
C ALA A 263 10.37 38.90 6.52
N ALA A 264 9.54 38.19 5.80
CA ALA A 264 8.43 37.40 6.36
C ALA A 264 8.42 36.02 5.72
N ALA A 265 8.04 34.98 6.48
CA ALA A 265 7.97 33.62 6.00
C ALA A 265 6.78 32.87 6.58
N ALA A 266 6.11 32.10 5.74
CA ALA A 266 5.05 31.19 6.12
C ALA A 266 5.50 29.73 5.92
N PRO A 267 5.16 28.81 6.83
CA PRO A 267 5.48 27.39 6.68
C PRO A 267 4.64 26.75 5.56
N ILE A 268 5.28 25.84 4.81
CA ILE A 268 4.63 24.95 3.85
C ILE A 268 4.48 23.61 4.56
N ARG A 269 3.26 23.05 4.55
CA ARG A 269 2.92 21.86 5.31
C ARG A 269 2.54 20.68 4.40
N ALA A 270 2.93 19.47 4.81
CA ALA A 270 2.35 18.24 4.31
C ALA A 270 1.95 17.37 5.52
N ASP A 271 0.77 16.77 5.48
CA ASP A 271 0.21 15.92 6.53
C ASP A 271 0.31 16.54 7.95
N GLY A 272 0.10 17.87 8.04
CA GLY A 272 0.11 18.63 9.29
C GLY A 272 1.49 18.96 9.85
N ARG A 273 2.59 18.70 9.12
CA ARG A 273 3.96 19.05 9.51
C ARG A 273 4.58 20.02 8.51
N ALA A 274 5.39 20.93 8.99
CA ALA A 274 6.16 21.81 8.12
C ALA A 274 7.17 20.97 7.30
N ILE A 275 7.13 21.14 5.97
CA ILE A 275 8.07 20.51 5.01
C ILE A 275 8.95 21.56 4.33
N GLY A 276 8.70 22.84 4.58
CA GLY A 276 9.42 23.93 3.97
C GLY A 276 8.87 25.29 4.38
N SER A 277 9.25 26.33 3.64
CA SER A 277 8.79 27.69 3.87
C SER A 277 8.70 28.51 2.59
N LEU A 278 7.72 29.41 2.54
CA LEU A 278 7.60 30.47 1.52
C LEU A 278 8.05 31.79 2.18
N VAL A 279 9.09 32.40 1.61
CA VAL A 279 9.76 33.57 2.17
C VAL A 279 9.62 34.76 1.24
N VAL A 280 9.30 35.92 1.79
CA VAL A 280 9.42 37.23 1.14
C VAL A 280 10.48 38.04 1.86
N ALA A 281 11.31 38.74 1.11
CA ALA A 281 12.41 39.51 1.67
C ALA A 281 12.58 40.87 0.96
N SER A 282 12.93 41.91 1.73
CA SER A 282 13.01 43.27 1.22
C SER A 282 14.28 43.99 1.68
N PRO A 283 15.00 44.65 0.75
CA PRO A 283 16.12 45.52 1.06
C PRO A 283 15.71 46.94 1.50
N ARG A 284 14.40 47.23 1.54
CA ARG A 284 13.88 48.58 1.83
C ARG A 284 13.91 48.85 3.32
N ARG A 285 14.55 49.96 3.74
CA ARG A 285 14.55 50.39 5.15
C ARG A 285 13.14 50.74 5.62
N GLY A 286 12.79 50.28 6.83
CA GLY A 286 11.51 50.57 7.46
C GLY A 286 10.33 49.82 6.81
N ARG A 287 10.58 48.76 6.03
CA ARG A 287 9.56 47.87 5.47
C ARG A 287 8.84 47.15 6.60
N ARG A 288 7.49 47.28 6.61
CA ARG A 288 6.62 46.55 7.51
C ARG A 288 5.59 45.77 6.67
N TYR A 289 5.38 44.53 7.02
CA TYR A 289 4.37 43.68 6.37
C TYR A 289 3.00 43.87 7.04
N GLY A 290 2.05 44.35 6.27
CA GLY A 290 0.68 44.56 6.75
C GLY A 290 -0.14 43.25 6.81
N PRO A 291 -1.28 43.25 7.55
CA PRO A 291 -2.11 42.06 7.70
C PRO A 291 -2.50 41.39 6.36
N THR A 292 -2.86 42.18 5.36
CA THR A 292 -3.25 41.68 4.02
C THR A 292 -2.09 41.00 3.28
N GLU A 293 -0.85 41.47 3.46
CA GLU A 293 0.33 40.89 2.84
C GLU A 293 0.71 39.57 3.50
N LEU A 294 0.55 39.50 4.83
CA LEU A 294 0.79 38.28 5.59
C LEU A 294 -0.30 37.23 5.32
N GLU A 295 -1.57 37.66 5.18
CA GLU A 295 -2.66 36.79 4.75
C GLU A 295 -2.40 36.20 3.36
N ALA A 296 -1.94 37.02 2.41
CA ALA A 296 -1.56 36.56 1.08
C ALA A 296 -0.41 35.55 1.14
N LEU A 297 0.66 35.84 1.91
CA LEU A 297 1.79 34.95 2.06
C LEU A 297 1.38 33.59 2.63
N THR A 298 0.52 33.57 3.63
CA THR A 298 -0.02 32.34 4.23
C THR A 298 -0.85 31.56 3.24
N ALA A 299 -1.78 32.22 2.54
CA ALA A 299 -2.62 31.57 1.54
C ALA A 299 -1.82 30.94 0.39
N PHE A 300 -0.77 31.61 -0.07
CA PHE A 300 0.11 31.05 -1.09
C PHE A 300 0.96 29.88 -0.55
N ALA A 301 1.39 29.92 0.70
CA ALA A 301 2.09 28.80 1.33
C ALA A 301 1.16 27.56 1.42
N GLU A 302 -0.12 27.76 1.72
CA GLU A 302 -1.12 26.68 1.70
C GLU A 302 -1.35 26.10 0.31
N HIS A 303 -1.37 26.92 -0.74
CA HIS A 303 -1.47 26.45 -2.11
C HIS A 303 -0.19 25.74 -2.58
N ALA A 304 0.98 26.18 -2.12
CA ALA A 304 2.23 25.45 -2.32
C ALA A 304 2.19 24.06 -1.68
N SER A 305 1.68 24.00 -0.44
CA SER A 305 1.46 22.74 0.28
C SER A 305 0.58 21.78 -0.53
N LEU A 306 -0.54 22.29 -1.05
CA LEU A 306 -1.45 21.50 -1.87
C LEU A 306 -0.78 20.98 -3.15
N ALA A 307 -0.07 21.85 -3.88
CA ALA A 307 0.61 21.49 -5.12
C ALA A 307 1.70 20.42 -4.90
N ILE A 308 2.46 20.53 -3.82
CA ILE A 308 3.53 19.60 -3.48
C ILE A 308 2.93 18.24 -3.07
N THR A 309 1.92 18.24 -2.18
CA THR A 309 1.26 17.02 -1.70
C THR A 309 0.54 16.28 -2.83
N ASP A 310 -0.13 17.00 -3.73
CA ASP A 310 -0.82 16.38 -4.87
C ASP A 310 0.16 15.75 -5.87
N ALA A 311 1.26 16.43 -6.16
CA ALA A 311 2.33 15.89 -7.01
C ALA A 311 3.00 14.65 -6.41
N GLU A 312 3.24 14.64 -5.10
CA GLU A 312 3.80 13.51 -4.36
C GLU A 312 2.85 12.30 -4.39
N ARG A 313 1.56 12.52 -4.07
CA ARG A 313 0.50 11.49 -4.13
C ARG A 313 0.34 10.92 -5.53
N THR A 314 0.35 11.77 -6.55
CA THR A 314 0.27 11.33 -7.94
C THR A 314 1.48 10.47 -8.32
N ARG A 315 2.69 10.86 -7.91
CA ARG A 315 3.91 10.07 -8.13
C ARG A 315 3.84 8.73 -7.42
N GLN A 316 3.39 8.70 -6.14
CA GLN A 316 3.20 7.48 -5.38
C GLN A 316 2.15 6.57 -6.01
N MET A 317 1.01 7.12 -6.46
CA MET A 317 -0.02 6.35 -7.16
C MET A 317 0.50 5.74 -8.47
N LEU A 318 1.24 6.50 -9.28
CA LEU A 318 1.85 6.00 -10.50
C LEU A 318 2.90 4.92 -10.21
N HIS A 319 3.71 5.10 -9.18
CA HIS A 319 4.69 4.09 -8.75
C HIS A 319 3.98 2.82 -8.26
N SER A 320 2.97 2.94 -7.41
CA SER A 320 2.20 1.80 -6.88
C SER A 320 1.39 1.09 -7.95
N ALA A 321 0.98 1.79 -9.03
CA ALA A 321 0.27 1.16 -10.15
C ALA A 321 1.14 0.16 -10.92
N VAL A 322 2.48 0.29 -10.87
CA VAL A 322 3.42 -0.52 -11.64
C VAL A 322 4.47 -1.24 -10.79
N HIS A 323 4.47 -1.05 -9.45
CA HIS A 323 5.39 -1.73 -8.51
C HIS A 323 4.63 -2.39 -7.36
N ASP A 324 5.22 -3.44 -6.79
CA ASP A 324 4.74 -4.12 -5.59
C ASP A 324 5.07 -3.30 -4.34
N ALA A 325 4.09 -3.04 -3.49
CA ALA A 325 4.24 -2.16 -2.34
C ALA A 325 5.17 -2.71 -1.23
N LEU A 326 5.30 -4.04 -1.10
CA LEU A 326 6.13 -4.67 -0.09
C LEU A 326 7.60 -4.72 -0.50
N THR A 327 7.86 -5.13 -1.74
CA THR A 327 9.23 -5.42 -2.20
C THR A 327 9.84 -4.30 -3.04
N GLY A 328 9.02 -3.35 -3.53
CA GLY A 328 9.43 -2.30 -4.46
C GLY A 328 9.76 -2.79 -5.87
N LEU A 329 9.61 -4.07 -6.15
CA LEU A 329 9.84 -4.66 -7.48
C LEU A 329 8.75 -4.25 -8.47
N PRO A 330 8.99 -4.28 -9.78
CA PRO A 330 7.97 -4.29 -10.81
C PRO A 330 6.84 -5.27 -10.47
N ASN A 331 5.59 -4.82 -10.68
CA ASN A 331 4.42 -5.70 -10.55
C ASN A 331 4.11 -6.38 -11.89
N ARG A 332 3.02 -7.17 -11.93
CA ARG A 332 2.55 -7.85 -13.15
C ARG A 332 2.40 -6.91 -14.34
N THR A 333 1.85 -5.71 -14.12
CA THR A 333 1.59 -4.73 -15.19
C THR A 333 2.88 -4.29 -15.87
N LEU A 334 3.89 -3.88 -15.07
CA LEU A 334 5.17 -3.44 -15.62
C LEU A 334 5.97 -4.57 -16.26
N LEU A 335 5.91 -5.78 -15.68
CA LEU A 335 6.55 -6.95 -16.27
C LEU A 335 5.94 -7.30 -17.63
N SER A 336 4.60 -7.34 -17.73
CA SER A 336 3.91 -7.65 -18.99
C SER A 336 4.21 -6.62 -20.08
N ASP A 337 4.26 -5.32 -19.71
CA ASP A 337 4.64 -4.27 -20.65
C ASP A 337 6.07 -4.44 -21.17
N ARG A 338 7.05 -4.68 -20.27
CA ARG A 338 8.45 -4.93 -20.66
C ARG A 338 8.60 -6.16 -21.52
N LEU A 339 7.91 -7.25 -21.19
CA LEU A 339 7.91 -8.48 -21.98
C LEU A 339 7.29 -8.24 -23.37
N ALA A 340 6.13 -7.55 -23.43
CA ALA A 340 5.50 -7.19 -24.70
C ALA A 340 6.41 -6.32 -25.56
N GLN A 341 7.08 -5.31 -25.00
CA GLN A 341 8.07 -4.50 -25.71
C GLN A 341 9.24 -5.33 -26.22
N ARG A 342 9.70 -6.30 -25.46
CA ARG A 342 10.79 -7.21 -25.83
C ARG A 342 10.41 -8.15 -26.97
N LEU A 343 9.14 -8.57 -27.02
CA LEU A 343 8.58 -9.47 -28.04
C LEU A 343 8.25 -8.77 -29.36
N VAL A 344 8.18 -7.45 -29.41
CA VAL A 344 7.99 -6.71 -30.66
C VAL A 344 9.14 -7.02 -31.62
N GLN A 345 8.78 -7.36 -32.86
CA GLN A 345 9.75 -7.69 -33.91
C GLN A 345 10.72 -6.54 -34.14
N ALA A 346 11.97 -6.74 -33.79
CA ALA A 346 13.02 -5.76 -34.02
C ALA A 346 13.45 -5.79 -35.50
N ARG A 347 13.88 -4.60 -36.04
CA ARG A 347 14.46 -4.51 -37.41
C ARG A 347 15.77 -5.31 -37.55
N ARG A 348 16.42 -5.68 -36.43
CA ARG A 348 17.60 -6.54 -36.38
C ARG A 348 17.32 -7.75 -35.51
N PRO A 349 17.86 -8.94 -35.88
CA PRO A 349 17.77 -10.11 -35.03
C PRO A 349 18.37 -9.81 -33.64
N ARG A 350 17.64 -10.14 -32.59
CA ARG A 350 18.13 -10.10 -31.22
C ARG A 350 18.20 -11.51 -30.63
N PRO A 351 19.08 -11.80 -29.68
CA PRO A 351 19.04 -13.04 -28.94
C PRO A 351 17.66 -13.26 -28.33
N PRO A 352 17.22 -14.50 -28.11
CA PRO A 352 15.97 -14.78 -27.42
C PRO A 352 16.01 -14.20 -25.99
N ALA A 353 14.85 -13.84 -25.47
CA ALA A 353 14.65 -13.58 -24.05
C ALA A 353 14.17 -14.85 -23.35
N ALA A 354 14.15 -14.86 -22.03
CA ALA A 354 13.52 -15.94 -21.27
C ALA A 354 12.76 -15.38 -20.06
N VAL A 355 11.67 -16.07 -19.72
CA VAL A 355 10.90 -15.82 -18.50
C VAL A 355 11.11 -16.98 -17.54
N LEU A 356 11.49 -16.67 -16.32
CA LEU A 356 11.56 -17.59 -15.21
C LEU A 356 10.44 -17.25 -14.23
N PHE A 357 9.48 -18.17 -14.05
CA PHE A 357 8.42 -18.05 -13.07
C PHE A 357 8.84 -18.80 -11.81
N ILE A 358 8.78 -18.15 -10.65
CA ILE A 358 9.37 -18.63 -9.39
C ILE A 358 8.31 -18.58 -8.30
N ASP A 359 8.10 -19.69 -7.61
CA ASP A 359 7.24 -19.80 -6.43
C ASP A 359 8.09 -20.25 -5.24
N ILE A 360 7.91 -19.61 -4.09
CA ILE A 360 8.66 -19.92 -2.88
C ILE A 360 7.97 -21.06 -2.14
N ASP A 361 8.64 -22.22 -2.09
CA ASP A 361 8.09 -23.43 -1.48
C ASP A 361 7.81 -23.22 0.01
N HIS A 362 6.62 -23.60 0.46
CA HIS A 362 6.20 -23.63 1.86
C HIS A 362 6.21 -22.29 2.61
N LEU A 363 6.10 -21.14 1.94
CA LEU A 363 6.01 -19.83 2.61
C LEU A 363 4.82 -19.77 3.58
N LYS A 364 3.71 -20.45 3.27
CA LYS A 364 2.56 -20.56 4.16
C LYS A 364 2.94 -21.13 5.54
N ARG A 365 3.82 -22.14 5.60
CA ARG A 365 4.33 -22.68 6.88
C ARG A 365 5.10 -21.66 7.69
N VAL A 366 5.87 -20.79 7.03
CA VAL A 366 6.58 -19.68 7.69
C VAL A 366 5.57 -18.72 8.31
N ASN A 367 4.54 -18.32 7.53
CA ASN A 367 3.46 -17.44 7.99
C ASN A 367 2.69 -18.06 9.18
N ASP A 368 2.30 -19.33 9.06
CA ASP A 368 1.53 -20.03 10.10
C ASP A 368 2.34 -20.24 11.39
N THR A 369 3.68 -20.36 11.28
CA THR A 369 4.56 -20.64 12.43
C THR A 369 5.14 -19.38 13.08
N LEU A 370 5.51 -18.36 12.29
CA LEU A 370 6.24 -17.17 12.73
C LEU A 370 5.45 -15.86 12.54
N GLY A 371 4.25 -15.95 11.97
CA GLY A 371 3.37 -14.82 11.67
C GLY A 371 3.70 -14.12 10.34
N HIS A 372 2.71 -13.38 9.80
CA HIS A 372 2.82 -12.63 8.54
C HIS A 372 4.03 -11.67 8.46
N PRO A 373 4.41 -10.94 9.54
CA PRO A 373 5.60 -10.08 9.47
C PRO A 373 6.90 -10.84 9.14
N ALA A 374 7.02 -12.10 9.58
CA ALA A 374 8.17 -12.93 9.24
C ALA A 374 8.15 -13.34 7.77
N GLY A 375 6.98 -13.67 7.22
CA GLY A 375 6.81 -13.92 5.80
C GLY A 375 7.12 -12.71 4.92
N ASP A 376 6.71 -11.52 5.35
CA ASP A 376 7.04 -10.27 4.65
C ASP A 376 8.55 -10.03 4.61
N MET A 377 9.28 -10.29 5.71
CA MET A 377 10.74 -10.22 5.75
C MET A 377 11.39 -11.24 4.78
N VAL A 378 10.84 -12.45 4.69
CA VAL A 378 11.28 -13.45 3.72
C VAL A 378 11.11 -12.94 2.29
N LEU A 379 9.94 -12.40 1.94
CA LEU A 379 9.65 -11.89 0.59
C LEU A 379 10.55 -10.71 0.20
N VAL A 380 10.83 -9.80 1.12
CA VAL A 380 11.76 -8.67 0.90
C VAL A 380 13.18 -9.19 0.65
N GLU A 381 13.64 -10.18 1.42
CA GLU A 381 14.97 -10.76 1.23
C GLU A 381 15.08 -11.58 -0.06
N VAL A 382 14.04 -12.33 -0.44
CA VAL A 382 13.95 -13.00 -1.74
C VAL A 382 14.07 -11.99 -2.87
N ALA A 383 13.32 -10.89 -2.82
CA ALA A 383 13.40 -9.81 -3.80
C ALA A 383 14.83 -9.25 -3.93
N ARG A 384 15.50 -9.02 -2.82
CA ARG A 384 16.88 -8.53 -2.77
C ARG A 384 17.87 -9.54 -3.38
N ARG A 385 17.74 -10.83 -3.05
CA ARG A 385 18.61 -11.90 -3.58
C ARG A 385 18.44 -12.07 -5.07
N LEU A 386 17.19 -12.14 -5.54
CA LEU A 386 16.90 -12.24 -6.98
C LEU A 386 17.45 -11.05 -7.75
N SER A 387 17.22 -9.83 -7.28
CA SER A 387 17.72 -8.60 -7.92
C SER A 387 19.26 -8.54 -7.93
N GLY A 388 19.92 -9.02 -6.89
CA GLY A 388 21.38 -9.06 -6.80
C GLY A 388 22.02 -10.14 -7.65
N ALA A 389 21.26 -11.14 -8.10
CA ALA A 389 21.79 -12.30 -8.84
C ALA A 389 21.57 -12.20 -10.37
N VAL A 390 20.87 -11.18 -10.85
CA VAL A 390 20.62 -10.92 -12.29
C VAL A 390 21.31 -9.64 -12.76
N ARG A 391 21.37 -9.45 -14.08
CA ARG A 391 21.98 -8.25 -14.70
C ARG A 391 21.05 -7.05 -14.58
N GLN A 392 21.58 -5.83 -14.71
CA GLN A 392 20.78 -4.59 -14.74
C GLN A 392 19.78 -4.52 -15.90
N THR A 393 20.03 -5.21 -17.00
CA THR A 393 19.13 -5.32 -18.15
C THR A 393 17.95 -6.24 -17.89
N ASP A 394 18.10 -7.18 -16.94
CA ASP A 394 17.05 -8.12 -16.60
C ASP A 394 16.02 -7.46 -15.68
N THR A 395 14.82 -8.01 -15.67
CA THR A 395 13.72 -7.50 -14.82
C THR A 395 13.31 -8.56 -13.82
N VAL A 396 13.41 -8.24 -12.52
CA VAL A 396 12.80 -9.03 -11.46
C VAL A 396 11.47 -8.39 -11.11
N ALA A 397 10.41 -9.16 -11.01
CA ALA A 397 9.07 -8.72 -10.67
C ALA A 397 8.45 -9.62 -9.60
N ARG A 398 7.51 -9.08 -8.82
CA ARG A 398 6.64 -9.86 -7.94
C ARG A 398 5.21 -9.74 -8.43
N LEU A 399 4.56 -10.89 -8.68
CA LEU A 399 3.22 -10.91 -9.27
C LEU A 399 2.12 -10.93 -8.22
N SER A 400 2.26 -11.78 -7.23
CA SER A 400 1.34 -11.89 -6.08
C SER A 400 1.93 -12.86 -5.04
N GLY A 401 1.53 -12.75 -3.78
CA GLY A 401 1.87 -13.73 -2.74
C GLY A 401 3.36 -14.11 -2.69
N ASP A 402 3.65 -15.37 -3.00
CA ASP A 402 4.97 -16.00 -3.08
C ASP A 402 5.53 -16.14 -4.51
N GLU A 403 4.83 -15.55 -5.49
CA GLU A 403 5.18 -15.63 -6.91
C GLU A 403 6.09 -14.49 -7.35
N PHE A 404 7.26 -14.83 -7.84
CA PHE A 404 8.21 -13.92 -8.47
C PHE A 404 8.42 -14.30 -9.93
N THR A 405 8.85 -13.34 -10.73
CA THR A 405 9.18 -13.58 -12.14
C THR A 405 10.45 -12.84 -12.50
N VAL A 406 11.32 -13.50 -13.26
CA VAL A 406 12.51 -12.89 -13.83
C VAL A 406 12.40 -12.91 -15.35
N LEU A 407 12.47 -11.74 -15.97
CA LEU A 407 12.64 -11.58 -17.40
C LEU A 407 14.12 -11.38 -17.68
N LEU A 408 14.76 -12.36 -18.30
CA LEU A 408 16.12 -12.27 -18.83
C LEU A 408 16.02 -11.64 -20.23
N ASP A 409 16.65 -10.48 -20.41
CA ASP A 409 16.54 -9.71 -21.66
C ASP A 409 17.22 -10.45 -22.83
N GLU A 410 18.37 -11.10 -22.59
CA GLU A 410 19.12 -11.85 -23.58
C GLU A 410 19.66 -13.15 -22.99
N VAL A 411 19.39 -14.27 -23.65
CA VAL A 411 19.93 -15.59 -23.34
C VAL A 411 20.46 -16.28 -24.59
N GLU A 412 21.44 -17.15 -24.46
CA GLU A 412 21.97 -17.94 -25.60
C GLU A 412 21.00 -19.03 -26.04
N GLY A 413 20.12 -19.48 -25.15
CA GLY A 413 19.10 -20.49 -25.37
C GLY A 413 18.51 -21.03 -24.09
N GLU A 414 17.77 -22.14 -24.20
CA GLU A 414 17.06 -22.75 -23.05
C GLU A 414 18.03 -23.20 -21.96
N ALA A 415 19.17 -23.82 -22.35
CA ALA A 415 20.15 -24.30 -21.40
C ALA A 415 20.77 -23.17 -20.54
N ASP A 416 21.02 -21.98 -21.12
CA ASP A 416 21.52 -20.80 -20.43
C ASP A 416 20.45 -20.23 -19.46
N ALA A 417 19.20 -20.20 -19.90
CA ALA A 417 18.08 -19.78 -19.06
C ALA A 417 17.86 -20.72 -17.87
N VAL A 418 17.95 -22.05 -18.08
CA VAL A 418 17.88 -23.07 -17.01
C VAL A 418 19.05 -22.92 -16.05
N ALA A 419 20.29 -22.76 -16.55
CA ALA A 419 21.49 -22.55 -15.72
C ALA A 419 21.37 -21.27 -14.87
N THR A 420 20.74 -20.21 -15.42
CA THR A 420 20.41 -19.01 -14.65
C THR A 420 19.40 -19.33 -13.56
N GLY A 421 18.35 -20.09 -13.86
CA GLY A 421 17.38 -20.59 -12.87
C GLY A 421 18.05 -21.37 -11.73
N ASP A 422 18.97 -22.30 -12.05
CA ASP A 422 19.70 -23.08 -11.04
C ASP A 422 20.58 -22.18 -10.15
N ARG A 423 21.19 -21.14 -10.72
CA ARG A 423 21.97 -20.16 -9.95
C ARG A 423 21.06 -19.35 -9.02
N LEU A 424 19.88 -18.90 -9.47
CA LEU A 424 18.92 -18.22 -8.63
C LEU A 424 18.40 -19.12 -7.50
N LEU A 425 18.10 -20.37 -7.80
CA LEU A 425 17.67 -21.35 -6.81
C LEU A 425 18.75 -21.60 -5.74
N ALA A 426 20.02 -21.69 -6.15
CA ALA A 426 21.14 -21.83 -5.22
C ALA A 426 21.28 -20.59 -4.30
N GLU A 427 21.07 -19.37 -4.84
CA GLU A 427 21.11 -18.14 -4.06
C GLU A 427 19.94 -18.07 -3.06
N LEU A 428 18.75 -18.49 -3.44
CA LEU A 428 17.57 -18.56 -2.56
C LEU A 428 17.75 -19.56 -1.41
N ARG A 429 18.44 -20.68 -1.65
CA ARG A 429 18.74 -21.73 -0.64
C ARG A 429 19.73 -21.28 0.42
N ARG A 430 20.43 -20.17 0.25
CA ARG A 430 21.33 -19.66 1.29
C ARG A 430 20.56 -19.41 2.59
N PRO A 431 21.17 -19.75 3.75
CA PRO A 431 20.53 -19.53 5.04
C PRO A 431 20.05 -18.08 5.22
N LEU A 432 18.85 -17.92 5.77
CA LEU A 432 18.19 -16.64 5.99
C LEU A 432 17.84 -16.49 7.47
N PRO A 433 18.42 -15.52 8.20
CA PRO A 433 18.03 -15.25 9.58
C PRO A 433 16.71 -14.45 9.59
N VAL A 434 15.65 -15.05 10.15
CA VAL A 434 14.32 -14.42 10.31
C VAL A 434 13.83 -14.70 11.73
N ALA A 435 13.41 -13.66 12.45
CA ALA A 435 12.85 -13.74 13.81
C ALA A 435 13.67 -14.61 14.77
N GLY A 436 15.02 -14.51 14.71
CA GLY A 436 15.94 -15.27 15.57
C GLY A 436 16.14 -16.75 15.20
N ARG A 437 15.60 -17.17 14.06
CA ARG A 437 15.80 -18.52 13.49
C ARG A 437 16.50 -18.41 12.14
N VAL A 438 17.18 -19.48 11.74
CA VAL A 438 17.80 -19.61 10.42
C VAL A 438 16.90 -20.49 9.56
N LEU A 439 16.35 -19.92 8.48
CA LEU A 439 15.51 -20.62 7.51
C LEU A 439 16.31 -20.95 6.25
N THR A 440 16.01 -22.07 5.62
CA THR A 440 16.47 -22.41 4.26
C THR A 440 15.23 -22.49 3.39
N LEU A 441 15.17 -21.64 2.35
CA LEU A 441 14.02 -21.56 1.44
C LEU A 441 14.22 -22.51 0.26
N GLY A 442 13.16 -23.24 -0.12
CA GLY A 442 13.02 -23.86 -1.42
C GLY A 442 12.32 -22.90 -2.39
N ALA A 443 12.52 -23.13 -3.67
CA ALA A 443 11.73 -22.47 -4.71
C ALA A 443 11.56 -23.41 -5.90
N SER A 444 10.39 -23.37 -6.52
CA SER A 444 10.09 -24.06 -7.76
C SER A 444 10.14 -23.06 -8.92
N ILE A 445 10.91 -23.35 -9.96
CA ILE A 445 11.20 -22.42 -11.05
C ILE A 445 10.81 -23.05 -12.38
N GLY A 446 9.94 -22.39 -13.13
CA GLY A 446 9.60 -22.71 -14.51
C GLY A 446 10.27 -21.76 -15.48
N VAL A 447 10.82 -22.27 -16.57
CA VAL A 447 11.57 -21.50 -17.57
C VAL A 447 10.90 -21.61 -18.92
N ARG A 448 10.66 -20.48 -19.60
CA ARG A 448 10.21 -20.45 -20.98
C ARG A 448 10.98 -19.41 -21.79
N LEU A 449 11.48 -19.83 -22.97
CA LEU A 449 12.03 -18.89 -23.96
C LEU A 449 10.93 -17.99 -24.51
N ALA A 450 11.28 -16.76 -24.80
CA ALA A 450 10.43 -15.73 -25.38
C ALA A 450 11.03 -15.25 -26.71
N LEU A 451 10.35 -15.62 -27.80
CA LEU A 451 10.83 -15.40 -29.15
C LEU A 451 10.12 -14.21 -29.80
N ALA A 452 10.86 -13.14 -30.08
CA ALA A 452 10.32 -11.94 -30.72
C ALA A 452 9.63 -12.25 -32.06
N GLY A 453 8.42 -11.68 -32.26
CA GLY A 453 7.61 -11.87 -33.47
C GLY A 453 6.94 -13.24 -33.59
N ARG A 454 7.05 -14.10 -32.58
CA ARG A 454 6.42 -15.44 -32.55
C ARG A 454 5.50 -15.65 -31.37
N ASP A 455 5.88 -15.17 -30.21
CA ASP A 455 5.17 -15.41 -28.95
C ASP A 455 4.39 -14.18 -28.50
N ALA A 456 3.24 -14.39 -27.84
CA ALA A 456 2.55 -13.36 -27.08
C ALA A 456 3.02 -13.37 -25.61
N ALA A 457 3.01 -12.21 -24.96
CA ALA A 457 3.50 -12.08 -23.58
C ALA A 457 2.75 -13.01 -22.60
N ASP A 458 1.43 -13.08 -22.72
CA ASP A 458 0.60 -13.92 -21.86
C ASP A 458 0.89 -15.42 -22.08
N ASP A 459 1.17 -15.84 -23.31
CA ASP A 459 1.51 -17.23 -23.59
C ASP A 459 2.86 -17.61 -22.98
N VAL A 460 3.85 -16.68 -23.03
CA VAL A 460 5.17 -16.91 -22.42
C VAL A 460 5.04 -17.02 -20.90
N LEU A 461 4.33 -16.09 -20.27
CA LEU A 461 4.09 -16.14 -18.83
C LEU A 461 3.36 -17.41 -18.41
N ARG A 462 2.28 -17.77 -19.11
CA ARG A 462 1.51 -19.00 -18.86
C ARG A 462 2.38 -20.25 -19.00
N GLY A 463 3.23 -20.32 -20.02
CA GLY A 463 4.10 -21.50 -20.20
C GLY A 463 5.18 -21.61 -19.14
N ALA A 464 5.74 -20.48 -18.67
CA ALA A 464 6.69 -20.48 -17.55
C ALA A 464 6.01 -20.92 -16.24
N ASP A 465 4.77 -20.47 -15.99
CA ASP A 465 3.95 -20.87 -14.84
C ASP A 465 3.66 -22.38 -14.86
N LEU A 466 3.25 -22.95 -16.00
CA LEU A 466 3.04 -24.39 -16.14
C LEU A 466 4.31 -25.20 -15.85
N ALA A 467 5.47 -24.72 -16.29
CA ALA A 467 6.74 -25.38 -16.02
C ALA A 467 7.12 -25.28 -14.52
N MET A 468 6.84 -24.16 -13.86
CA MET A 468 7.02 -23.99 -12.41
C MET A 468 6.09 -24.93 -11.64
N TYR A 469 4.84 -25.04 -12.05
CA TYR A 469 3.89 -25.98 -11.45
C TYR A 469 4.34 -27.43 -11.57
N GLU A 470 4.90 -27.83 -12.72
CA GLU A 470 5.51 -29.18 -12.91
C GLU A 470 6.68 -29.40 -11.95
N ALA A 471 7.51 -28.36 -11.70
CA ALA A 471 8.58 -28.44 -10.72
C ALA A 471 8.02 -28.68 -9.30
N LYS A 472 6.96 -27.98 -8.95
CA LYS A 472 6.28 -28.07 -7.64
C LYS A 472 5.62 -29.44 -7.43
N ALA A 473 4.93 -29.94 -8.47
CA ALA A 473 4.27 -31.26 -8.44
C ALA A 473 5.25 -32.44 -8.28
N ARG A 474 6.51 -32.28 -8.69
CA ARG A 474 7.56 -33.30 -8.55
C ARG A 474 8.36 -33.20 -7.24
N GLY A 475 7.86 -32.47 -6.26
CA GLY A 475 8.47 -32.34 -4.95
C GLY A 475 9.14 -30.99 -4.67
N GLY A 476 9.02 -30.03 -5.58
CA GLY A 476 9.54 -28.68 -5.43
C GLY A 476 11.07 -28.56 -5.50
N GLY A 477 11.59 -27.38 -5.24
CA GLY A 477 13.01 -27.11 -5.14
C GLY A 477 13.81 -27.38 -6.42
N ALA A 478 13.24 -27.18 -7.61
CA ALA A 478 13.86 -27.53 -8.87
C ALA A 478 13.53 -26.50 -9.97
N VAL A 479 14.37 -26.50 -11.01
CA VAL A 479 14.15 -25.73 -12.25
C VAL A 479 13.63 -26.67 -13.34
N ARG A 480 12.59 -26.25 -14.06
CA ARG A 480 12.02 -26.99 -15.19
C ARG A 480 11.81 -26.10 -16.41
N PRO A 481 12.26 -26.51 -17.59
CA PRO A 481 11.90 -25.83 -18.85
C PRO A 481 10.49 -26.18 -19.29
N PHE A 482 9.86 -25.25 -19.97
CA PHE A 482 8.57 -25.45 -20.60
C PHE A 482 8.68 -26.33 -21.84
N HIS A 483 7.85 -27.33 -21.92
CA HIS A 483 7.64 -28.13 -23.12
C HIS A 483 6.16 -28.09 -23.54
N PRO A 484 5.82 -28.06 -24.85
CA PRO A 484 4.43 -27.96 -25.31
C PRO A 484 3.50 -29.03 -24.75
N GLU A 485 4.04 -30.20 -24.39
CA GLU A 485 3.29 -31.27 -23.72
C GLU A 485 2.71 -30.87 -22.37
N LEU A 486 3.25 -29.87 -21.69
CA LEU A 486 2.73 -29.35 -20.42
C LEU A 486 1.39 -28.65 -20.60
N ASP A 487 1.18 -27.92 -21.70
CA ASP A 487 -0.11 -27.35 -22.04
C ASP A 487 -1.19 -28.42 -22.17
N GLN A 488 -0.89 -29.50 -22.89
CA GLN A 488 -1.82 -30.61 -23.08
C GLN A 488 -2.14 -31.33 -21.76
N ARG A 489 -1.13 -31.49 -20.89
CA ARG A 489 -1.31 -32.08 -19.56
C ARG A 489 -2.14 -31.19 -18.65
N ALA A 490 -1.95 -29.86 -18.70
CA ALA A 490 -2.72 -28.92 -17.90
C ALA A 490 -4.20 -28.91 -18.30
N VAL A 491 -4.51 -28.90 -19.61
CA VAL A 491 -5.89 -29.01 -20.10
C VAL A 491 -6.51 -30.36 -19.71
N GLY A 492 -5.79 -31.48 -19.94
CA GLY A 492 -6.25 -32.78 -19.52
C GLY A 492 -6.50 -32.93 -18.02
N ARG A 493 -5.73 -32.17 -17.18
CA ARG A 493 -5.93 -32.13 -15.73
C ARG A 493 -7.19 -31.38 -15.34
N MET A 494 -7.50 -30.24 -15.96
CA MET A 494 -8.75 -29.48 -15.70
C MET A 494 -9.97 -30.30 -16.10
N GLU A 495 -9.89 -31.03 -17.25
CA GLU A 495 -10.94 -31.96 -17.68
C GLU A 495 -11.08 -33.10 -16.67
N LEU A 496 -9.96 -33.68 -16.20
CA LEU A 496 -9.96 -34.77 -15.23
C LEU A 496 -10.54 -34.32 -13.86
N GLU A 497 -10.31 -33.08 -13.43
CA GLU A 497 -10.89 -32.54 -12.19
C GLU A 497 -12.42 -32.41 -12.32
N SER A 498 -12.89 -31.87 -13.43
CA SER A 498 -14.32 -31.75 -13.71
C SER A 498 -15.00 -33.13 -13.79
N ASP A 499 -14.35 -34.07 -14.49
CA ASP A 499 -14.84 -35.44 -14.62
C ASP A 499 -14.87 -36.15 -13.26
N LEU A 500 -13.83 -35.95 -12.41
CA LEU A 500 -13.71 -36.58 -11.09
C LEU A 500 -14.86 -36.20 -10.17
N ARG A 501 -15.23 -34.92 -10.18
CA ARG A 501 -16.36 -34.41 -9.38
C ARG A 501 -17.69 -35.01 -9.88
N ALA A 502 -17.92 -35.00 -11.18
CA ALA A 502 -19.10 -35.60 -11.78
C ALA A 502 -19.21 -37.12 -11.52
N ALA A 503 -18.07 -37.82 -11.51
CA ALA A 503 -17.98 -39.25 -11.27
C ALA A 503 -18.41 -39.67 -9.84
N LEU A 504 -18.16 -38.83 -8.85
CA LEU A 504 -18.64 -39.08 -7.46
C LEU A 504 -20.16 -39.11 -7.45
N ASP A 505 -20.81 -38.12 -8.05
CA ASP A 505 -22.27 -38.00 -8.10
C ASP A 505 -22.89 -39.10 -8.97
N ALA A 506 -22.22 -39.49 -10.07
CA ALA A 506 -22.68 -40.52 -10.99
C ALA A 506 -22.43 -41.96 -10.50
N GLY A 507 -21.69 -42.16 -9.40
CA GLY A 507 -21.36 -43.46 -8.87
C GLY A 507 -20.48 -44.32 -9.78
N GLU A 508 -19.51 -43.68 -10.42
CA GLU A 508 -18.57 -44.35 -11.36
C GLU A 508 -17.41 -45.05 -10.68
N PHE A 509 -17.27 -44.92 -9.36
CA PHE A 509 -16.21 -45.58 -8.61
C PHE A 509 -16.55 -47.03 -8.30
N ARG A 510 -15.52 -47.87 -8.26
CA ARG A 510 -15.58 -49.29 -7.92
C ARG A 510 -14.48 -49.58 -6.91
N VAL A 511 -14.69 -50.54 -6.02
CA VAL A 511 -13.66 -51.04 -5.11
C VAL A 511 -13.22 -52.42 -5.55
N HIS A 512 -11.93 -52.57 -5.82
CA HIS A 512 -11.29 -53.83 -6.02
C HIS A 512 -10.56 -54.26 -4.77
N TYR A 513 -10.41 -55.56 -4.54
CA TYR A 513 -9.85 -56.13 -3.34
C TYR A 513 -8.65 -57.00 -3.70
N GLN A 514 -7.53 -56.78 -3.04
CA GLN A 514 -6.32 -57.57 -3.21
C GLN A 514 -6.10 -58.44 -1.99
N PRO A 515 -5.84 -59.74 -2.13
CA PRO A 515 -5.63 -60.64 -1.00
C PRO A 515 -4.32 -60.38 -0.29
N ILE A 516 -4.37 -60.37 1.07
CA ILE A 516 -3.25 -60.39 1.98
C ILE A 516 -3.25 -61.77 2.64
N VAL A 517 -2.14 -62.49 2.47
CA VAL A 517 -2.03 -63.90 2.89
C VAL A 517 -1.04 -64.07 4.03
N SER A 518 -1.28 -64.99 4.89
CA SER A 518 -0.32 -65.44 5.88
C SER A 518 0.78 -66.27 5.24
N LEU A 519 2.03 -65.89 5.48
CA LEU A 519 3.18 -66.64 4.95
C LEU A 519 3.42 -67.99 5.66
N SER A 520 2.86 -68.18 6.87
CA SER A 520 3.01 -69.43 7.61
C SER A 520 2.14 -70.58 7.12
N ASP A 521 0.92 -70.28 6.62
CA ASP A 521 -0.05 -71.34 6.19
C ASP A 521 -0.65 -71.10 4.81
N GLY A 522 -0.32 -69.96 4.16
CA GLY A 522 -0.83 -69.57 2.83
C GLY A 522 -2.30 -69.12 2.84
N GLY A 523 -2.93 -69.02 4.05
CA GLY A 523 -4.32 -68.63 4.21
C GLY A 523 -4.54 -67.12 4.01
N MET A 524 -5.63 -66.75 3.30
CA MET A 524 -6.03 -65.32 3.17
C MET A 524 -6.51 -64.84 4.53
N ARG A 525 -5.90 -63.78 5.05
CA ARG A 525 -6.21 -63.17 6.36
C ARG A 525 -6.97 -61.85 6.23
N ALA A 526 -6.59 -61.07 5.20
CA ALA A 526 -7.17 -59.78 4.96
C ALA A 526 -7.27 -59.49 3.45
N VAL A 527 -7.94 -58.42 3.13
CA VAL A 527 -7.97 -57.80 1.79
C VAL A 527 -7.72 -56.32 1.88
N GLU A 528 -6.93 -55.79 0.94
CA GLU A 528 -6.77 -54.35 0.76
C GLU A 528 -7.80 -53.83 -0.23
N ALA A 529 -8.54 -52.77 0.14
CA ALA A 529 -9.50 -52.08 -0.71
C ALA A 529 -8.79 -51.05 -1.57
N LEU A 530 -8.86 -51.21 -2.87
CA LEU A 530 -8.20 -50.39 -3.88
C LEU A 530 -9.24 -49.78 -4.82
N VAL A 531 -9.46 -48.48 -4.72
CA VAL A 531 -10.41 -47.75 -5.57
C VAL A 531 -10.03 -47.82 -7.04
N ARG A 532 -11.01 -47.89 -7.92
CA ARG A 532 -10.90 -47.83 -9.37
C ARG A 532 -11.96 -46.89 -9.89
N TRP A 533 -11.63 -46.10 -10.88
CA TRP A 533 -12.61 -45.26 -11.57
C TRP A 533 -13.04 -45.88 -12.88
N ASP A 534 -14.30 -46.25 -12.99
CA ASP A 534 -14.91 -46.87 -14.15
C ASP A 534 -15.44 -45.79 -15.11
N ARG A 535 -14.66 -45.47 -16.13
CA ARG A 535 -15.00 -44.41 -17.10
C ARG A 535 -15.75 -44.97 -18.33
N GLY A 536 -16.48 -46.06 -18.14
CA GLY A 536 -17.27 -46.69 -19.22
C GLY A 536 -16.37 -47.13 -20.37
N GLU A 537 -16.57 -46.57 -21.55
CA GLU A 537 -15.81 -46.93 -22.77
C GLU A 537 -14.29 -46.65 -22.64
N ARG A 538 -13.88 -45.75 -21.78
CA ARG A 538 -12.45 -45.43 -21.52
C ARG A 538 -11.79 -46.45 -20.58
N GLY A 539 -12.58 -47.37 -20.00
CA GLY A 539 -12.10 -48.41 -19.10
C GLY A 539 -11.84 -47.97 -17.68
N LEU A 540 -11.16 -48.83 -16.90
CA LEU A 540 -10.83 -48.60 -15.50
C LEU A 540 -9.56 -47.77 -15.36
N GLU A 541 -9.67 -46.57 -14.80
CA GLU A 541 -8.51 -45.75 -14.47
C GLU A 541 -7.89 -46.17 -13.12
N PRO A 542 -6.55 -46.28 -13.06
CA PRO A 542 -5.85 -46.64 -11.85
C PRO A 542 -5.74 -45.44 -10.88
N PRO A 543 -5.66 -45.68 -9.54
CA PRO A 543 -5.59 -44.63 -8.51
C PRO A 543 -4.51 -43.57 -8.74
N LEU A 544 -3.33 -43.98 -9.22
CA LEU A 544 -2.19 -43.08 -9.46
C LEU A 544 -2.50 -41.91 -10.38
N LYS A 545 -3.54 -42.00 -11.23
CA LYS A 545 -3.95 -40.92 -12.14
C LYS A 545 -4.84 -39.89 -11.50
N PHE A 546 -5.69 -40.26 -10.53
CA PHE A 546 -6.72 -39.34 -9.99
C PHE A 546 -6.62 -39.07 -8.48
N ILE A 547 -6.01 -39.96 -7.68
CA ILE A 547 -5.85 -39.75 -6.25
C ILE A 547 -5.08 -38.48 -5.93
N PRO A 548 -3.91 -38.18 -6.56
CA PRO A 548 -3.22 -36.92 -6.30
C PRO A 548 -4.08 -35.69 -6.54
N LEU A 549 -4.88 -35.72 -7.63
CA LEU A 549 -5.82 -34.65 -7.94
C LEU A 549 -6.97 -34.55 -6.92
N ALA A 550 -7.51 -35.71 -6.49
CA ALA A 550 -8.51 -35.73 -5.43
C ALA A 550 -8.00 -35.16 -4.10
N GLU A 551 -6.74 -35.41 -3.76
CA GLU A 551 -6.08 -34.86 -2.57
C GLU A 551 -5.93 -33.34 -2.68
N GLU A 552 -5.43 -32.82 -3.81
CA GLU A 552 -5.25 -31.38 -4.03
C GLU A 552 -6.56 -30.60 -4.01
N THR A 553 -7.61 -31.16 -4.65
CA THR A 553 -8.94 -30.52 -4.74
C THR A 553 -9.79 -30.72 -3.49
N GLY A 554 -9.43 -31.67 -2.60
CA GLY A 554 -10.21 -32.04 -1.42
C GLY A 554 -11.28 -33.09 -1.66
N LEU A 555 -11.51 -33.50 -2.91
CA LEU A 555 -12.46 -34.56 -3.24
C LEU A 555 -12.11 -35.92 -2.60
N ILE A 556 -10.86 -36.09 -2.18
CA ILE A 556 -10.40 -37.29 -1.47
C ILE A 556 -11.17 -37.54 -0.16
N ILE A 557 -11.74 -36.50 0.47
CA ILE A 557 -12.52 -36.65 1.70
C ILE A 557 -13.80 -37.41 1.43
N GLU A 558 -14.56 -36.97 0.41
CA GLU A 558 -15.82 -37.61 0.01
C GLU A 558 -15.59 -39.00 -0.60
N LEU A 559 -14.61 -39.10 -1.53
CA LEU A 559 -14.23 -40.35 -2.14
C LEU A 559 -13.78 -41.38 -1.11
N GLY A 560 -12.95 -40.99 -0.15
CA GLY A 560 -12.46 -41.90 0.89
C GLY A 560 -13.55 -42.34 1.87
N ALA A 561 -14.48 -41.45 2.21
CA ALA A 561 -15.65 -41.82 3.02
C ALA A 561 -16.53 -42.85 2.29
N TRP A 562 -16.72 -42.68 0.98
CA TRP A 562 -17.43 -43.63 0.15
C TRP A 562 -16.69 -44.99 0.06
N VAL A 563 -15.36 -44.97 -0.24
CA VAL A 563 -14.54 -46.20 -0.33
C VAL A 563 -14.60 -46.98 0.99
N LEU A 564 -14.43 -46.31 2.11
CA LEU A 564 -14.49 -46.92 3.45
C LEU A 564 -15.84 -47.61 3.69
N SER A 565 -16.93 -46.87 3.42
CA SER A 565 -18.31 -47.42 3.59
C SER A 565 -18.56 -48.64 2.71
N GLU A 566 -18.20 -48.57 1.43
CA GLU A 566 -18.39 -49.62 0.44
C GLU A 566 -17.55 -50.86 0.78
N ALA A 567 -16.26 -50.63 1.13
CA ALA A 567 -15.35 -51.72 1.48
C ALA A 567 -15.79 -52.46 2.75
N CYS A 568 -16.21 -51.74 3.81
CA CYS A 568 -16.76 -52.35 5.01
C CYS A 568 -18.02 -53.17 4.72
N ARG A 569 -18.94 -52.61 3.91
CA ARG A 569 -20.16 -53.31 3.49
C ARG A 569 -19.85 -54.57 2.74
N ALA A 570 -19.00 -54.53 1.71
CA ALA A 570 -18.67 -55.68 0.85
C ALA A 570 -18.01 -56.84 1.65
N VAL A 571 -17.11 -56.53 2.58
CA VAL A 571 -16.50 -57.56 3.46
C VAL A 571 -17.50 -58.18 4.40
N ALA A 572 -18.38 -57.41 5.00
CA ALA A 572 -19.42 -57.90 5.89
C ALA A 572 -20.43 -58.79 5.16
N GLU A 573 -20.88 -58.39 3.97
CA GLU A 573 -21.78 -59.20 3.11
C GLU A 573 -21.15 -60.52 2.70
N ARG A 574 -19.86 -60.51 2.29
CA ARG A 574 -19.15 -61.75 1.98
C ARG A 574 -19.07 -62.70 3.16
N ASP A 575 -18.79 -62.17 4.36
CA ASP A 575 -18.72 -62.99 5.57
C ASP A 575 -20.11 -63.59 5.93
N ALA A 576 -21.20 -62.80 5.79
CA ALA A 576 -22.54 -63.28 5.97
C ALA A 576 -22.93 -64.40 4.97
N GLY A 577 -22.30 -64.40 3.78
CA GLY A 577 -22.42 -65.45 2.77
C GLY A 577 -21.67 -66.74 3.12
N GLY A 578 -21.11 -66.89 4.35
CA GLY A 578 -20.49 -68.14 4.84
C GLY A 578 -18.99 -68.26 4.53
N GLY A 579 -18.33 -67.20 4.06
CA GLY A 579 -16.86 -67.16 3.92
C GLY A 579 -16.14 -67.08 5.27
N PRO A 580 -14.86 -67.49 5.36
CA PRO A 580 -14.06 -67.23 6.56
C PRO A 580 -13.93 -65.71 6.77
N PRO A 581 -14.04 -65.22 8.05
CA PRO A 581 -13.97 -63.80 8.31
C PRO A 581 -12.60 -63.20 7.88
N LEU A 582 -12.67 -62.13 7.07
CA LEU A 582 -11.48 -61.41 6.57
C LEU A 582 -11.32 -60.06 7.30
N ALA A 583 -10.08 -59.69 7.55
CA ALA A 583 -9.76 -58.31 7.87
C ALA A 583 -9.76 -57.45 6.60
N LEU A 584 -9.96 -56.16 6.76
CA LEU A 584 -10.02 -55.16 5.71
C LEU A 584 -8.94 -54.07 5.95
N SER A 585 -8.17 -53.81 4.92
CA SER A 585 -7.24 -52.66 4.89
C SER A 585 -7.76 -51.59 3.97
N VAL A 586 -7.73 -50.35 4.38
CA VAL A 586 -8.18 -49.17 3.60
C VAL A 586 -7.12 -48.06 3.70
N ASN A 587 -6.70 -47.56 2.56
CA ASN A 587 -5.78 -46.42 2.46
C ASN A 587 -6.43 -45.12 2.95
N LEU A 588 -5.68 -44.32 3.74
CA LEU A 588 -6.12 -43.06 4.30
C LEU A 588 -5.10 -41.97 3.93
N SER A 589 -5.55 -40.94 3.22
CA SER A 589 -4.68 -39.81 2.86
C SER A 589 -4.38 -38.90 4.06
N GLY A 590 -3.28 -38.17 3.99
CA GLY A 590 -2.93 -37.19 5.02
C GLY A 590 -3.98 -36.11 5.21
N ARG A 591 -4.66 -35.74 4.15
CA ARG A 591 -5.75 -34.73 4.20
C ARG A 591 -6.97 -35.28 4.96
N GLN A 592 -7.32 -36.54 4.71
CA GLN A 592 -8.40 -37.18 5.45
C GLN A 592 -8.06 -37.38 6.93
N LEU A 593 -6.81 -37.75 7.25
CA LEU A 593 -6.35 -37.91 8.63
C LEU A 593 -6.50 -36.66 9.46
N LEU A 594 -6.26 -35.47 8.85
CA LEU A 594 -6.38 -34.19 9.52
C LEU A 594 -7.81 -33.61 9.50
N GLU A 595 -8.71 -34.20 8.74
CA GLU A 595 -10.12 -33.74 8.64
C GLU A 595 -10.86 -33.87 9.97
N PRO A 596 -11.52 -32.79 10.47
CA PRO A 596 -12.38 -32.89 11.63
C PRO A 596 -13.53 -33.87 11.42
N GLY A 597 -13.72 -34.83 12.33
CA GLY A 597 -14.84 -35.78 12.27
C GLY A 597 -14.53 -37.10 11.55
N LEU A 598 -13.28 -37.39 11.21
CA LEU A 598 -12.88 -38.68 10.61
C LEU A 598 -13.34 -39.87 11.47
N GLU A 599 -13.25 -39.78 12.81
CA GLU A 599 -13.69 -40.81 13.74
C GLU A 599 -15.19 -41.10 13.59
N THR A 600 -16.00 -40.09 13.33
CA THR A 600 -17.44 -40.23 13.09
C THR A 600 -17.70 -40.96 11.77
N VAL A 601 -16.95 -40.62 10.71
CA VAL A 601 -17.07 -41.30 9.42
C VAL A 601 -16.72 -42.79 9.55
N VAL A 602 -15.61 -43.12 10.22
CA VAL A 602 -15.18 -44.49 10.46
C VAL A 602 -16.20 -45.23 11.29
N SER A 603 -16.65 -44.65 12.41
CA SER A 603 -17.66 -45.27 13.29
C SER A 603 -18.99 -45.51 12.55
N ALA A 604 -19.43 -44.60 11.72
CA ALA A 604 -20.64 -44.74 10.93
C ALA A 604 -20.52 -45.85 9.86
N ALA A 605 -19.38 -45.99 9.22
CA ALA A 605 -19.12 -47.06 8.25
C ALA A 605 -19.13 -48.45 8.92
N LEU A 606 -18.50 -48.57 10.09
CA LEU A 606 -18.50 -49.80 10.87
C LEU A 606 -19.92 -50.16 11.41
N ALA A 607 -20.63 -49.18 11.93
CA ALA A 607 -21.99 -49.38 12.44
C ALA A 607 -22.96 -49.82 11.34
N ARG A 608 -22.87 -49.23 10.15
CA ARG A 608 -23.75 -49.59 9.00
C ARG A 608 -23.45 -50.96 8.45
N SER A 609 -22.17 -51.36 8.38
CA SER A 609 -21.76 -52.66 7.84
C SER A 609 -21.85 -53.80 8.82
N GLY A 610 -21.80 -53.52 10.11
CA GLY A 610 -21.66 -54.52 11.18
C GLY A 610 -20.25 -55.14 11.26
N LEU A 611 -19.26 -54.59 10.56
CA LEU A 611 -17.89 -55.09 10.63
C LEU A 611 -17.29 -54.74 12.00
N ALA A 612 -16.70 -55.74 12.68
CA ALA A 612 -16.04 -55.51 13.97
C ALA A 612 -14.84 -54.54 13.79
N PRO A 613 -14.72 -53.48 14.61
CA PRO A 613 -13.68 -52.44 14.48
C PRO A 613 -12.25 -53.02 14.37
N GLN A 614 -11.92 -54.06 15.11
CA GLN A 614 -10.61 -54.70 15.13
C GLN A 614 -10.24 -55.39 13.83
N ARG A 615 -11.17 -55.53 12.91
CA ARG A 615 -10.97 -56.10 11.57
C ARG A 615 -10.70 -55.04 10.49
N LEU A 616 -10.87 -53.75 10.82
CA LEU A 616 -10.52 -52.64 9.96
C LEU A 616 -9.13 -52.13 10.30
N THR A 617 -8.26 -52.10 9.32
CA THR A 617 -6.93 -51.47 9.36
C THR A 617 -6.95 -50.24 8.46
N LEU A 618 -6.56 -49.10 8.97
CA LEU A 618 -6.36 -47.87 8.20
C LEU A 618 -4.88 -47.73 7.89
N GLU A 619 -4.54 -47.60 6.61
CA GLU A 619 -3.17 -47.51 6.10
C GLU A 619 -2.80 -46.05 5.81
N ILE A 620 -1.69 -45.58 6.38
CA ILE A 620 -1.19 -44.22 6.21
C ILE A 620 0.26 -44.30 5.68
N THR A 621 0.61 -43.45 4.71
CA THR A 621 1.96 -43.44 4.17
C THR A 621 2.95 -42.82 5.16
N GLU A 622 4.21 -43.24 5.11
CA GLU A 622 5.31 -42.73 5.94
C GLU A 622 5.44 -41.21 5.86
N THR A 623 5.25 -40.63 4.67
CA THR A 623 5.42 -39.18 4.42
C THR A 623 4.46 -38.31 5.25
N ILE A 624 3.28 -38.79 5.57
CA ILE A 624 2.29 -38.07 6.40
C ILE A 624 2.83 -37.81 7.80
N LEU A 625 3.66 -38.72 8.32
CA LEU A 625 4.22 -38.65 9.67
C LEU A 625 5.31 -37.60 9.85
N LEU A 626 5.81 -37.01 8.75
CA LEU A 626 6.76 -35.90 8.77
C LEU A 626 6.12 -34.53 9.01
N GLY A 627 4.77 -34.48 9.06
CA GLY A 627 3.98 -33.27 9.26
C GLY A 627 3.81 -32.84 10.73
N ASP A 628 2.66 -32.24 11.06
CA ASP A 628 2.31 -31.77 12.42
C ASP A 628 2.12 -32.95 13.38
N THR A 629 3.20 -33.40 14.00
CA THR A 629 3.28 -34.61 14.80
C THR A 629 2.28 -34.66 15.97
N PRO A 630 2.00 -33.58 16.76
CA PRO A 630 1.01 -33.65 17.84
C PRO A 630 -0.40 -33.91 17.35
N ALA A 631 -0.86 -33.20 16.31
CA ALA A 631 -2.20 -33.36 15.76
C ALA A 631 -2.42 -34.76 15.16
N ILE A 632 -1.40 -35.31 14.48
CA ILE A 632 -1.42 -36.67 13.92
C ILE A 632 -1.50 -37.71 15.05
N LEU A 633 -0.72 -37.58 16.10
CA LEU A 633 -0.77 -38.47 17.25
C LEU A 633 -2.15 -38.51 17.93
N ASP A 634 -2.75 -37.33 18.12
CA ASP A 634 -4.08 -37.22 18.72
C ASP A 634 -5.14 -37.90 17.84
N ARG A 635 -5.07 -37.74 16.53
CA ARG A 635 -5.98 -38.38 15.58
C ARG A 635 -5.85 -39.90 15.58
N LEU A 636 -4.60 -40.41 15.51
CA LEU A 636 -4.36 -41.86 15.56
C LEU A 636 -4.82 -42.45 16.89
N ALA A 637 -4.62 -41.76 18.00
CA ALA A 637 -5.12 -42.18 19.30
C ALA A 637 -6.68 -42.20 19.36
N ALA A 638 -7.35 -41.25 18.73
CA ALA A 638 -8.80 -41.23 18.62
C ALA A 638 -9.34 -42.38 17.77
N LEU A 639 -8.72 -42.67 16.63
CA LEU A 639 -9.08 -43.84 15.80
C LEU A 639 -8.90 -45.16 16.55
N ARG A 640 -7.83 -45.33 17.33
CA ARG A 640 -7.66 -46.52 18.21
C ARG A 640 -8.73 -46.64 19.27
N LYS A 641 -9.27 -45.53 19.81
CA LYS A 641 -10.41 -45.59 20.74
C LYS A 641 -11.70 -46.15 20.09
N VAL A 642 -11.86 -45.94 18.78
CA VAL A 642 -12.92 -46.58 17.99
C VAL A 642 -12.70 -48.10 17.89
N GLY A 643 -11.48 -48.57 18.08
CA GLY A 643 -11.07 -49.96 18.05
C GLY A 643 -10.51 -50.45 16.72
N VAL A 644 -10.25 -49.53 15.77
CA VAL A 644 -9.61 -49.86 14.47
C VAL A 644 -8.11 -49.99 14.63
N ARG A 645 -7.51 -50.75 13.73
CA ARG A 645 -6.04 -50.92 13.60
C ARG A 645 -5.46 -49.85 12.68
N VAL A 646 -4.19 -49.52 12.88
CA VAL A 646 -3.44 -48.58 12.04
C VAL A 646 -2.19 -49.22 11.51
N ALA A 647 -1.90 -49.13 10.23
CA ALA A 647 -0.67 -49.58 9.59
C ALA A 647 0.06 -48.42 8.92
N ILE A 648 1.39 -48.48 8.91
CA ILE A 648 2.23 -47.62 8.06
C ILE A 648 2.40 -48.30 6.71
N ASP A 649 2.14 -47.56 5.65
CA ASP A 649 2.35 -47.97 4.26
C ASP A 649 3.64 -47.38 3.66
N ASP A 650 4.17 -47.99 2.60
CA ASP A 650 5.40 -47.59 1.89
C ASP A 650 6.63 -47.43 2.81
N PHE A 651 6.76 -48.27 3.84
CA PHE A 651 7.80 -48.09 4.84
C PHE A 651 9.18 -48.35 4.26
N GLY A 652 10.08 -47.37 4.47
CA GLY A 652 11.51 -47.40 4.10
C GLY A 652 11.87 -46.52 2.90
N ILE A 653 10.90 -45.87 2.23
CA ILE A 653 11.16 -44.91 1.13
C ILE A 653 11.51 -43.55 1.69
N GLY A 654 11.01 -43.20 2.88
CA GLY A 654 11.15 -41.89 3.52
C GLY A 654 12.27 -41.81 4.56
N TYR A 655 12.36 -40.65 5.22
CA TYR A 655 13.30 -40.37 6.32
C TYR A 655 12.71 -40.83 7.68
N SER A 656 12.45 -42.11 7.87
CA SER A 656 11.96 -42.57 9.18
C SER A 656 12.99 -42.46 10.27
N SER A 657 12.78 -41.55 11.20
CA SER A 657 13.47 -41.62 12.49
C SER A 657 12.87 -42.76 13.32
N LEU A 658 13.65 -43.80 13.63
CA LEU A 658 13.27 -44.92 14.52
C LEU A 658 12.61 -44.45 15.85
N GLY A 659 12.91 -43.23 16.29
CA GLY A 659 12.31 -42.58 17.44
C GLY A 659 10.80 -42.32 17.32
N TYR A 660 10.31 -42.10 16.11
CA TYR A 660 8.88 -41.86 15.87
C TYR A 660 8.06 -43.16 15.87
N LEU A 661 8.56 -44.23 15.23
CA LEU A 661 7.91 -45.53 15.21
C LEU A 661 7.51 -46.01 16.62
N ARG A 662 8.38 -45.79 17.61
CA ARG A 662 8.13 -46.18 19.00
C ARG A 662 6.99 -45.39 19.68
N ARG A 663 6.72 -44.17 19.22
CA ARG A 663 5.70 -43.26 19.81
C ARG A 663 4.33 -43.39 19.16
N LEU A 664 4.29 -43.87 17.93
CA LEU A 664 3.06 -43.98 17.16
C LEU A 664 2.23 -45.17 17.62
N PRO A 665 0.93 -45.03 17.77
CA PRO A 665 0.01 -46.12 18.13
C PRO A 665 -0.29 -47.02 16.94
N LEU A 666 0.68 -47.80 16.47
CA LEU A 666 0.60 -48.65 15.28
C LEU A 666 0.31 -50.10 15.64
N ASP A 667 -0.19 -50.86 14.67
CA ASP A 667 -0.47 -52.30 14.75
C ASP A 667 0.28 -53.10 13.67
N ALA A 668 0.63 -52.47 12.52
CA ALA A 668 1.34 -53.17 11.44
C ALA A 668 2.24 -52.21 10.64
N VAL A 669 3.18 -52.76 9.91
CA VAL A 669 4.06 -52.08 8.96
C VAL A 669 4.06 -52.84 7.64
N LYS A 670 3.77 -52.12 6.53
CA LYS A 670 3.83 -52.65 5.17
C LYS A 670 5.20 -52.30 4.57
N ILE A 671 5.94 -53.29 4.17
CA ILE A 671 7.31 -53.18 3.61
C ILE A 671 7.14 -52.94 2.11
N ASP A 672 7.59 -51.79 1.63
CA ASP A 672 7.42 -51.38 0.24
C ASP A 672 8.02 -52.38 -0.77
N ARG A 673 7.39 -52.44 -1.95
CA ARG A 673 7.78 -53.27 -3.07
C ARG A 673 9.25 -53.12 -3.47
N SER A 674 9.85 -51.94 -3.38
CA SER A 674 11.26 -51.70 -3.75
C SER A 674 12.23 -52.55 -2.95
N PHE A 675 11.89 -52.92 -1.72
CA PHE A 675 12.70 -53.85 -0.88
C PHE A 675 12.47 -55.30 -1.27
N ILE A 676 11.38 -55.64 -1.90
CA ILE A 676 11.01 -57.03 -2.23
C ILE A 676 11.47 -57.41 -3.65
N GLU A 677 11.54 -56.47 -4.58
CA GLU A 677 11.85 -56.67 -5.98
C GLU A 677 13.17 -57.43 -6.18
N HIS A 678 14.23 -57.10 -5.46
CA HIS A 678 15.56 -57.73 -5.56
C HIS A 678 15.92 -58.63 -4.38
N LEU A 679 14.94 -58.99 -3.55
CA LEU A 679 15.12 -59.74 -2.28
C LEU A 679 15.86 -61.08 -2.46
N THR A 680 15.69 -61.73 -3.61
CA THR A 680 16.30 -63.04 -3.89
C THR A 680 17.67 -62.96 -4.57
N ILE A 681 18.10 -61.77 -5.01
CA ILE A 681 19.30 -61.53 -5.80
C ILE A 681 20.34 -60.76 -5.01
N ASP A 682 19.90 -59.74 -4.25
CA ASP A 682 20.78 -58.86 -3.46
C ASP A 682 20.78 -59.22 -1.96
N PRO A 683 21.92 -59.69 -1.44
CA PRO A 683 22.05 -60.00 -0.01
C PRO A 683 21.86 -58.78 0.91
N ARG A 684 22.15 -57.56 0.43
CA ARG A 684 21.97 -56.33 1.20
C ARG A 684 20.49 -56.03 1.39
N GLN A 685 19.70 -56.23 0.34
CA GLN A 685 18.23 -56.08 0.38
C GLN A 685 17.62 -57.06 1.40
N ALA A 686 18.06 -58.32 1.37
CA ALA A 686 17.63 -59.31 2.33
C ALA A 686 18.00 -58.97 3.78
N ALA A 687 19.19 -58.38 4.00
CA ALA A 687 19.61 -57.91 5.32
C ALA A 687 18.75 -56.72 5.80
N LEU A 688 18.38 -55.78 4.92
CA LEU A 688 17.50 -54.65 5.24
C LEU A 688 16.09 -55.14 5.61
N VAL A 689 15.48 -56.01 4.81
CA VAL A 689 14.16 -56.60 5.12
C VAL A 689 14.21 -57.36 6.45
N ARG A 690 15.26 -58.10 6.74
CA ARG A 690 15.46 -58.77 8.04
C ARG A 690 15.48 -57.75 9.18
N ALA A 691 16.24 -56.67 9.05
CA ALA A 691 16.34 -55.65 10.07
C ALA A 691 14.99 -55.00 10.35
N ILE A 692 14.17 -54.70 9.29
CA ILE A 692 12.82 -54.19 9.40
C ILE A 692 11.91 -55.17 10.14
N VAL A 693 11.91 -56.47 9.75
CA VAL A 693 11.08 -57.51 10.37
C VAL A 693 11.46 -57.67 11.84
N ASP A 694 12.75 -57.74 12.17
CA ASP A 694 13.25 -57.89 13.56
C ASP A 694 12.87 -56.66 14.41
N LEU A 695 12.93 -55.45 13.84
CA LEU A 695 12.49 -54.22 14.49
C LEU A 695 10.98 -54.26 14.78
N CYS A 696 10.15 -54.57 13.80
CA CYS A 696 8.70 -54.68 13.95
C CYS A 696 8.35 -55.71 15.01
N ARG A 697 8.99 -56.88 14.99
CA ARG A 697 8.79 -57.90 16.01
C ARG A 697 9.15 -57.42 17.42
N ALA A 698 10.27 -56.68 17.57
CA ALA A 698 10.64 -56.10 18.85
C ALA A 698 9.66 -55.04 19.37
N LEU A 699 8.93 -54.38 18.48
CA LEU A 699 7.91 -53.40 18.78
C LEU A 699 6.47 -54.00 18.90
N GLY A 700 6.33 -55.31 18.62
CA GLY A 700 5.03 -55.98 18.64
C GLY A 700 4.11 -55.61 17.48
N LEU A 701 4.70 -55.26 16.33
CA LEU A 701 3.97 -54.88 15.09
C LEU A 701 3.94 -56.04 14.11
N ASP A 702 2.79 -56.27 13.45
CA ASP A 702 2.69 -57.21 12.34
C ASP A 702 3.44 -56.65 11.12
N THR A 703 4.03 -57.56 10.30
CA THR A 703 4.72 -57.19 9.06
C THR A 703 3.96 -57.70 7.84
N VAL A 704 3.79 -56.82 6.82
CA VAL A 704 3.17 -57.15 5.53
C VAL A 704 4.17 -56.82 4.43
N ALA A 705 4.63 -57.79 3.64
CA ALA A 705 5.52 -57.55 2.51
C ALA A 705 4.67 -57.30 1.25
N GLU A 706 4.97 -56.21 0.56
CA GLU A 706 4.25 -55.81 -0.63
C GLU A 706 4.94 -56.17 -1.94
N GLY A 707 4.20 -56.24 -3.03
CA GLY A 707 4.74 -56.45 -4.36
C GLY A 707 5.39 -57.82 -4.56
N VAL A 708 4.97 -58.86 -3.82
CA VAL A 708 5.45 -60.21 -4.02
C VAL A 708 4.95 -60.77 -5.35
N GLU A 709 5.84 -61.03 -6.31
CA GLU A 709 5.53 -61.49 -7.65
C GLU A 709 5.92 -62.96 -7.91
N THR A 710 6.82 -63.50 -7.11
CA THR A 710 7.37 -64.85 -7.33
C THR A 710 7.32 -65.74 -6.07
N SER A 711 7.21 -67.04 -6.24
CA SER A 711 7.31 -68.03 -5.17
C SER A 711 8.69 -68.03 -4.44
N ALA A 712 9.73 -67.60 -5.15
CA ALA A 712 11.04 -67.46 -4.56
C ALA A 712 11.12 -66.32 -3.53
N GLN A 713 10.51 -65.16 -3.86
CA GLN A 713 10.37 -64.06 -2.92
C GLN A 713 9.52 -64.46 -1.70
N ALA A 714 8.39 -65.14 -1.92
CA ALA A 714 7.51 -65.62 -0.84
C ALA A 714 8.27 -66.55 0.13
N ARG A 715 9.03 -67.51 -0.37
CA ARG A 715 9.89 -68.43 0.47
C ARG A 715 10.93 -67.66 1.25
N ARG A 716 11.58 -66.68 0.60
CA ARG A 716 12.62 -65.87 1.26
C ARG A 716 12.04 -65.03 2.41
N LEU A 717 10.83 -64.48 2.22
CA LEU A 717 10.12 -63.73 3.29
C LEU A 717 9.77 -64.64 4.50
N VAL A 718 9.37 -65.91 4.24
CA VAL A 718 9.20 -66.91 5.32
C VAL A 718 10.49 -67.11 6.12
N GLU A 719 11.62 -67.26 5.43
CA GLU A 719 12.94 -67.43 6.07
C GLU A 719 13.36 -66.20 6.88
N LEU A 720 12.95 -65.01 6.45
CA LEU A 720 13.18 -63.75 7.13
C LEU A 720 12.21 -63.50 8.29
N GLY A 721 11.18 -64.32 8.40
CA GLY A 721 10.16 -64.29 9.49
C GLY A 721 9.13 -63.19 9.32
N CYS A 722 8.82 -62.77 8.10
CA CYS A 722 7.70 -61.86 7.81
C CYS A 722 6.38 -62.59 8.03
N ASP A 723 5.34 -61.88 8.55
CA ASP A 723 4.06 -62.48 8.95
C ASP A 723 3.09 -62.64 7.78
N LEU A 724 2.90 -61.57 7.04
CA LEU A 724 1.92 -61.48 5.95
C LEU A 724 2.58 -61.01 4.64
N ALA A 725 1.95 -61.30 3.52
CA ALA A 725 2.40 -60.84 2.22
C ALA A 725 1.24 -60.54 1.26
N GLN A 726 1.49 -59.63 0.36
CA GLN A 726 0.59 -59.18 -0.67
C GLN A 726 1.36 -59.03 -2.01
N GLY A 727 0.72 -59.34 -3.12
CA GLY A 727 1.33 -59.16 -4.41
C GLY A 727 0.65 -60.03 -5.50
N TYR A 728 1.10 -59.83 -6.74
CA TYR A 728 0.50 -60.57 -7.89
C TYR A 728 0.72 -62.06 -7.86
N HIS A 729 1.69 -62.53 -7.08
CA HIS A 729 1.88 -63.94 -6.81
C HIS A 729 0.66 -64.57 -6.11
N PHE A 730 -0.01 -63.85 -5.22
CA PHE A 730 -1.17 -64.33 -4.46
C PHE A 730 -2.47 -63.95 -5.11
N GLY A 731 -2.54 -62.83 -5.83
CA GLY A 731 -3.70 -62.38 -6.56
C GLY A 731 -3.61 -60.94 -7.02
N ARG A 732 -4.21 -60.64 -8.14
CA ARG A 732 -4.43 -59.25 -8.59
C ARG A 732 -5.63 -58.65 -7.87
N PRO A 733 -5.71 -57.33 -7.76
CA PRO A 733 -6.93 -56.66 -7.30
C PRO A 733 -8.12 -57.01 -8.16
N VAL A 734 -9.19 -57.56 -7.59
CA VAL A 734 -10.41 -57.99 -8.29
C VAL A 734 -11.67 -57.52 -7.51
N PRO A 735 -12.84 -57.43 -8.16
CA PRO A 735 -14.10 -57.20 -7.44
C PRO A 735 -14.36 -58.28 -6.38
N MET A 736 -15.05 -57.96 -5.27
CA MET A 736 -15.29 -58.86 -4.15
C MET A 736 -15.84 -60.26 -4.59
N PRO A 737 -16.78 -60.40 -5.52
CA PRO A 737 -17.27 -61.70 -5.96
C PRO A 737 -16.24 -62.58 -6.67
N ALA A 738 -15.20 -61.95 -7.25
CA ALA A 738 -14.14 -62.63 -7.97
C ALA A 738 -12.94 -63.05 -7.10
N LEU A 739 -12.96 -62.65 -5.78
CA LEU A 739 -11.94 -63.12 -4.84
C LEU A 739 -11.95 -64.66 -4.72
N PRO A 740 -10.79 -65.28 -4.70
CA PRO A 740 -10.70 -66.74 -4.49
C PRO A 740 -11.41 -67.10 -3.16
N GLN A 741 -12.36 -68.04 -3.24
CA GLN A 741 -12.88 -68.61 -1.98
C GLN A 741 -11.74 -69.37 -1.33
N ALA A 742 -11.43 -69.00 -0.08
CA ALA A 742 -10.40 -69.68 0.70
C ALA A 742 -10.83 -71.14 0.94
N THR A 743 -10.49 -72.01 0.00
CA THR A 743 -10.65 -73.43 0.17
C THR A 743 -9.65 -73.92 1.19
N ALA A 744 -10.14 -74.56 2.26
CA ALA A 744 -9.36 -75.19 3.32
C ALA A 744 -8.48 -76.41 2.84
N ARG A 745 -8.08 -76.42 1.55
CA ARG A 745 -7.38 -77.53 0.87
C ARG A 745 -5.96 -77.22 0.40
N SER A 746 -5.32 -76.16 0.82
CA SER A 746 -3.90 -75.91 0.44
C SER A 746 -2.87 -76.31 1.51
N ARG A 747 -3.20 -77.22 2.40
CA ARG A 747 -2.24 -77.71 3.43
C ARG A 747 -1.11 -78.62 2.91
N ARG A 748 -1.07 -78.98 1.60
CA ARG A 748 -0.04 -79.95 1.10
C ARG A 748 0.59 -79.67 -0.25
N ASN A 749 0.24 -78.67 -1.04
CA ASN A 749 0.80 -78.54 -2.42
C ASN A 749 1.50 -77.20 -2.75
N GLY A 750 1.77 -76.33 -1.80
CA GLY A 750 2.44 -75.05 -2.06
C GLY A 750 3.97 -75.10 -2.15
N LEU A 751 4.61 -76.23 -1.77
CA LEU A 751 6.08 -76.33 -1.69
C LEU A 751 6.74 -77.42 -2.61
N SER A 752 5.96 -78.12 -3.46
CA SER A 752 6.52 -79.16 -4.33
C SER A 752 5.82 -79.26 -5.67
N ALA A 753 5.85 -78.23 -6.49
CA ALA A 753 5.45 -78.36 -7.90
C ALA A 753 6.25 -77.41 -8.77
N ASP A 754 7.54 -77.64 -8.90
CA ASP A 754 8.37 -77.05 -9.94
C ASP A 754 9.07 -78.14 -10.75
N ALA A 755 8.24 -79.06 -11.39
CA ALA A 755 8.73 -80.09 -12.28
C ALA A 755 7.93 -80.28 -13.55
N SER A 756 7.03 -79.36 -13.97
CA SER A 756 6.31 -79.57 -15.21
C SER A 756 5.92 -78.30 -16.01
N SER A 757 6.76 -77.26 -16.01
CA SER A 757 6.52 -76.08 -16.88
C SER A 757 7.62 -75.84 -17.93
N LYS A 758 8.39 -76.88 -18.35
CA LYS A 758 9.35 -76.73 -19.47
C LYS A 758 8.71 -76.85 -20.87
N ASN A 759 7.40 -76.92 -21.04
CA ASN A 759 6.80 -77.20 -22.36
C ASN A 759 5.69 -76.20 -22.82
N ARG A 760 5.72 -74.95 -22.42
CA ARG A 760 4.80 -73.92 -22.99
C ARG A 760 5.46 -72.58 -23.26
N ARG A 761 6.66 -72.60 -23.88
CA ARG A 761 7.33 -71.38 -24.39
C ARG A 761 7.46 -71.35 -25.91
N ALA A 762 6.52 -71.94 -26.64
CA ALA A 762 6.59 -71.96 -28.10
C ALA A 762 5.24 -71.63 -28.78
N ALA A 763 4.47 -70.66 -28.26
CA ALA A 763 3.32 -70.15 -29.01
C ALA A 763 2.86 -68.81 -28.43
N LEU A 764 3.56 -67.71 -28.74
CA LEU A 764 3.06 -66.32 -28.70
C LEU A 764 4.16 -65.34 -29.10
N VAL A 765 4.71 -65.55 -30.33
CA VAL A 765 5.31 -64.51 -31.15
C VAL A 765 4.71 -64.65 -32.51
N ARG A 766 3.67 -63.88 -32.74
CA ARG A 766 3.21 -63.27 -34.02
C ARG A 766 2.22 -62.17 -33.71
#